data_ee1794afeaff1717f2a55d25eb9cb88c
#
_entry.id   ee1794afeaff1717f2a55d25eb9cb88c
#
_cell.length_a   1.000
_cell.length_b   1.000
_cell.length_c   1.000
_cell.angle_alpha   90.00
_cell.angle_beta   90.00
_cell.angle_gamma   90.00
#
_symmetry.space_group_name_H-M   'P 1'
#
loop_
_entity.id
_entity.type
_entity.pdbx_description
1 polymer ?
#
loop_
_entity_poly.entity_id
_entity_poly.type
_entity_poly.pdbx_seq_one_letter_code
_entity_poly.pdbx_strand_id
1 'polypeptide(L)'
;MSKLFKLHSEFKPAGDQPEAIRKLEEGLEDGLAHQTLLGVTGSGKTFTIANVIADLNRPTMVLAPNKTLAAQLYGEMKEFFPENAVEYFVSYYDYYQPEAYVPSSDTFIEKDASVNEHIEQMRLSATKALLERRDVVVVASVSAIYGLGDPDLYLKMMLHLTQGMIIDQRSILRRLAELQYSRNDQAFQRATFRVRGEVIDIYPAESDELALRVELFDEEVERLSLFDPLTGQIEQVVPRFTIYPKSHYVTPRERIMQAMEEIKVDLADRRKVLLANNKLLEEQRLTQRTQFDLEMMNELGYCSGIENYSRYLSGRAEGEPPPTLFDYLPADGLLVVDESHVTIPQIGAMFKGDRARKETLVEYGFRLPSALDNRPLRFEEFEALAPQTIYVSATPGKYELEKSGGDLIDQVVRPTGLLDPIVEVRPVATQVDDLLSEIRKRAAINERVLVTTLTKRMAEDLTEYLEEHGERVRYLHSDIDTVERVEIIRDLRLGEFDVLVGINLLREGLDMPEVSLVAILDADKEGFLRSERSLIQTIGRAARNLNGKAILYGDRITDSMAKAIGETERRRAKQQAYNEANGIVPQGLNKKIGDILQIGQPVNRAKSKGKGKAADGGASLQNLTPKALDQKISDLEAQMYTHAQNLEFEQAAALRDQIHQLREQFIAIS
;
A
#
# COMPACT_ATOMS: atom_id res chain seq x y z
N MET A 1 -26.79 1.15 19.51
CA MET A 1 -25.35 1.06 19.77
C MET A 1 -24.72 2.38 19.40
N SER A 2 -23.73 2.89 20.15
CA SER A 2 -22.98 4.10 19.74
C SER A 2 -22.25 3.80 18.46
N LYS A 3 -22.31 4.70 17.47
CA LYS A 3 -21.52 4.56 16.22
C LYS A 3 -20.05 4.60 16.59
N LEU A 4 -19.29 3.55 16.25
CA LEU A 4 -17.85 3.46 16.48
C LEU A 4 -17.09 4.33 15.48
N PHE A 5 -17.51 4.28 14.21
CA PHE A 5 -16.93 5.10 13.16
C PHE A 5 -17.65 6.45 13.06
N LYS A 6 -16.87 7.51 12.94
CA LYS A 6 -17.36 8.88 12.75
C LYS A 6 -16.91 9.39 11.39
N LEU A 7 -17.83 9.36 10.44
CA LEU A 7 -17.58 9.87 9.09
C LEU A 7 -17.58 11.40 9.10
N HIS A 8 -16.50 11.99 8.64
CA HIS A 8 -16.36 13.42 8.41
C HIS A 8 -16.38 13.71 6.90
N SER A 9 -17.36 14.48 6.43
CA SER A 9 -17.42 14.91 5.04
C SER A 9 -18.26 16.17 4.91
N GLU A 10 -17.82 17.08 4.06
CA GLU A 10 -18.62 18.24 3.63
C GLU A 10 -19.69 17.84 2.60
N PHE A 11 -19.54 16.66 1.98
CA PHE A 11 -20.44 16.15 0.96
C PHE A 11 -21.48 15.18 1.54
N LYS A 12 -22.64 15.16 0.88
CA LYS A 12 -23.66 14.14 1.10
C LYS A 12 -23.69 13.19 -0.08
N PRO A 13 -24.08 11.91 0.11
CA PRO A 13 -24.27 10.99 -0.99
C PRO A 13 -25.19 11.56 -2.08
N ALA A 14 -24.75 11.49 -3.32
CA ALA A 14 -25.46 12.02 -4.48
C ALA A 14 -25.32 11.11 -5.70
N GLY A 15 -26.10 11.34 -6.73
CA GLY A 15 -26.11 10.49 -7.92
C GLY A 15 -26.59 9.07 -7.62
N ASP A 16 -25.81 8.07 -8.02
CA ASP A 16 -26.07 6.68 -7.75
C ASP A 16 -25.60 6.23 -6.34
N GLN A 17 -24.88 7.09 -5.60
CA GLN A 17 -24.26 6.72 -4.31
C GLN A 17 -25.29 6.27 -3.26
N PRO A 18 -26.43 6.97 -3.02
CA PRO A 18 -27.39 6.56 -2.01
C PRO A 18 -27.95 5.15 -2.25
N GLU A 19 -28.23 4.83 -3.51
CA GLU A 19 -28.75 3.50 -3.88
C GLU A 19 -27.67 2.43 -3.80
N ALA A 20 -26.43 2.78 -4.18
CA ALA A 20 -25.28 1.87 -4.06
C ALA A 20 -25.00 1.53 -2.59
N ILE A 21 -24.98 2.52 -1.70
CA ILE A 21 -24.81 2.34 -0.25
C ILE A 21 -25.88 1.42 0.29
N ARG A 22 -27.15 1.74 0.04
CA ARG A 22 -28.29 0.94 0.50
C ARG A 22 -28.19 -0.52 0.06
N LYS A 23 -27.91 -0.78 -1.22
CA LYS A 23 -27.79 -2.15 -1.75
C LYS A 23 -26.61 -2.92 -1.15
N LEU A 24 -25.46 -2.25 -0.96
CA LEU A 24 -24.29 -2.87 -0.32
C LEU A 24 -24.60 -3.25 1.12
N GLU A 25 -25.24 -2.37 1.88
CA GLU A 25 -25.62 -2.61 3.28
C GLU A 25 -26.63 -3.75 3.40
N GLU A 26 -27.72 -3.69 2.62
CA GLU A 26 -28.73 -4.75 2.59
C GLU A 26 -28.10 -6.11 2.26
N GLY A 27 -27.23 -6.17 1.24
CA GLY A 27 -26.57 -7.42 0.87
C GLY A 27 -25.63 -7.94 1.96
N LEU A 28 -24.95 -7.07 2.70
CA LEU A 28 -24.09 -7.48 3.82
C LEU A 28 -24.93 -7.95 5.02
N GLU A 29 -26.05 -7.29 5.32
CA GLU A 29 -27.00 -7.69 6.36
C GLU A 29 -27.68 -9.02 6.03
N ASP A 30 -28.02 -9.25 4.76
CA ASP A 30 -28.59 -10.51 4.25
C ASP A 30 -27.56 -11.66 4.20
N GLY A 31 -26.28 -11.37 4.51
CA GLY A 31 -25.21 -12.38 4.58
C GLY A 31 -24.60 -12.74 3.24
N LEU A 32 -24.76 -11.91 2.20
CA LEU A 32 -24.10 -12.14 0.91
C LEU A 32 -22.57 -12.15 1.11
N ALA A 33 -21.93 -13.22 0.67
CA ALA A 33 -20.48 -13.37 0.80
C ALA A 33 -19.71 -12.43 -0.15
N HIS A 34 -20.28 -12.12 -1.31
CA HIS A 34 -19.63 -11.35 -2.37
C HIS A 34 -20.61 -10.37 -3.01
N GLN A 35 -20.18 -9.13 -3.19
CA GLN A 35 -20.92 -8.10 -3.92
C GLN A 35 -19.96 -7.34 -4.82
N THR A 36 -20.44 -6.82 -5.94
CA THR A 36 -19.61 -6.08 -6.89
C THR A 36 -20.19 -4.69 -7.15
N LEU A 37 -19.40 -3.65 -6.82
CA LEU A 37 -19.69 -2.26 -7.12
C LEU A 37 -19.01 -1.89 -8.45
N LEU A 38 -19.81 -1.68 -9.50
CA LEU A 38 -19.35 -1.10 -10.75
C LEU A 38 -19.33 0.42 -10.59
N GLY A 39 -18.16 0.95 -10.23
CA GLY A 39 -17.97 2.38 -9.98
C GLY A 39 -17.04 3.01 -11.00
N VAL A 40 -17.56 3.91 -11.84
CA VAL A 40 -16.73 4.61 -12.82
C VAL A 40 -15.78 5.60 -12.17
N THR A 41 -14.73 5.98 -12.87
CA THR A 41 -13.78 6.99 -12.40
C THR A 41 -14.52 8.30 -12.11
N GLY A 42 -14.34 8.83 -10.90
CA GLY A 42 -14.98 10.07 -10.47
C GLY A 42 -16.40 9.96 -9.94
N SER A 43 -16.95 8.77 -9.81
CA SER A 43 -18.27 8.59 -9.18
C SER A 43 -18.23 8.66 -7.65
N GLY A 44 -17.05 8.76 -7.03
CA GLY A 44 -16.90 8.80 -5.57
C GLY A 44 -16.98 7.44 -4.91
N LYS A 45 -16.38 6.41 -5.51
CA LYS A 45 -16.35 5.03 -4.95
C LYS A 45 -15.86 4.98 -3.51
N THR A 46 -14.74 5.65 -3.22
CA THR A 46 -14.15 5.69 -1.87
C THR A 46 -15.12 6.27 -0.85
N PHE A 47 -15.84 7.33 -1.22
CA PHE A 47 -16.85 7.94 -0.35
C PHE A 47 -18.05 7.00 -0.10
N THR A 48 -18.51 6.28 -1.12
CA THR A 48 -19.54 5.23 -0.97
C THR A 48 -19.10 4.16 0.02
N ILE A 49 -17.90 3.62 -0.13
CA ILE A 49 -17.34 2.62 0.78
C ILE A 49 -17.17 3.20 2.20
N ALA A 50 -16.73 4.45 2.34
CA ALA A 50 -16.61 5.09 3.65
C ALA A 50 -17.97 5.20 4.37
N ASN A 51 -19.07 5.50 3.65
CA ASN A 51 -20.41 5.49 4.23
C ASN A 51 -20.81 4.08 4.69
N VAL A 52 -20.60 3.05 3.87
CA VAL A 52 -20.87 1.64 4.23
C VAL A 52 -20.09 1.23 5.48
N ILE A 53 -18.80 1.58 5.59
CA ILE A 53 -17.98 1.30 6.77
C ILE A 53 -18.56 1.99 8.02
N ALA A 54 -18.93 3.27 7.88
CA ALA A 54 -19.48 4.07 8.99
C ALA A 54 -20.80 3.53 9.52
N ASP A 55 -21.66 3.02 8.64
CA ASP A 55 -22.99 2.53 9.03
C ASP A 55 -22.93 1.11 9.58
N LEU A 56 -22.09 0.24 9.03
CA LEU A 56 -21.94 -1.15 9.51
C LEU A 56 -21.09 -1.29 10.77
N ASN A 57 -20.26 -0.34 11.12
CA ASN A 57 -19.41 -0.36 12.32
C ASN A 57 -18.52 -1.63 12.45
N ARG A 58 -17.95 -2.10 11.34
CA ARG A 58 -17.11 -3.31 11.30
C ARG A 58 -15.66 -2.98 10.97
N PRO A 59 -14.67 -3.66 11.59
CA PRO A 59 -13.27 -3.56 11.14
C PRO A 59 -13.17 -3.88 9.67
N THR A 60 -12.47 -3.06 8.91
CA THR A 60 -12.44 -3.18 7.44
C THR A 60 -11.00 -3.22 6.94
N MET A 61 -10.73 -4.13 6.01
CA MET A 61 -9.51 -4.16 5.22
C MET A 61 -9.81 -3.74 3.79
N VAL A 62 -9.06 -2.78 3.27
CA VAL A 62 -9.14 -2.31 1.88
C VAL A 62 -7.89 -2.73 1.14
N LEU A 63 -8.01 -3.62 0.16
CA LEU A 63 -6.89 -4.07 -0.67
C LEU A 63 -6.77 -3.23 -1.94
N ALA A 64 -5.59 -2.70 -2.19
CA ALA A 64 -5.23 -1.95 -3.39
C ALA A 64 -4.15 -2.71 -4.21
N PRO A 65 -4.11 -2.54 -5.54
CA PRO A 65 -3.20 -3.29 -6.40
C PRO A 65 -1.74 -2.86 -6.29
N ASN A 66 -1.46 -1.66 -5.80
CA ASN A 66 -0.09 -1.13 -5.67
C ASN A 66 0.02 -0.13 -4.51
N LYS A 67 1.27 0.21 -4.15
CA LYS A 67 1.56 1.13 -3.03
C LYS A 67 1.00 2.54 -3.26
N THR A 68 1.06 3.06 -4.47
CA THR A 68 0.61 4.42 -4.80
C THR A 68 -0.89 4.57 -4.59
N LEU A 69 -1.68 3.62 -5.08
CA LEU A 69 -3.12 3.64 -4.88
C LEU A 69 -3.49 3.37 -3.42
N ALA A 70 -2.75 2.48 -2.74
CA ALA A 70 -2.93 2.26 -1.31
C ALA A 70 -2.65 3.54 -0.49
N ALA A 71 -1.62 4.31 -0.83
CA ALA A 71 -1.31 5.58 -0.17
C ALA A 71 -2.42 6.62 -0.39
N GLN A 72 -2.94 6.71 -1.62
CA GLN A 72 -4.06 7.59 -1.93
C GLN A 72 -5.31 7.23 -1.11
N LEU A 73 -5.69 5.94 -1.11
CA LEU A 73 -6.85 5.46 -0.34
C LEU A 73 -6.68 5.66 1.16
N TYR A 74 -5.45 5.46 1.67
CA TYR A 74 -5.12 5.73 3.07
C TYR A 74 -5.34 7.21 3.43
N GLY A 75 -4.86 8.13 2.59
CA GLY A 75 -5.09 9.57 2.77
C GLY A 75 -6.58 9.92 2.75
N GLU A 76 -7.33 9.44 1.76
CA GLU A 76 -8.78 9.66 1.66
C GLU A 76 -9.52 9.09 2.88
N MET A 77 -9.17 7.88 3.34
CA MET A 77 -9.79 7.28 4.53
C MET A 77 -9.44 8.02 5.82
N LYS A 78 -8.23 8.56 5.95
CA LYS A 78 -7.87 9.44 7.08
C LYS A 78 -8.69 10.73 7.12
N GLU A 79 -8.98 11.32 5.96
CA GLU A 79 -9.85 12.49 5.88
C GLU A 79 -11.28 12.15 6.29
N PHE A 80 -11.80 11.00 5.87
CA PHE A 80 -13.14 10.55 6.25
C PHE A 80 -13.24 10.11 7.72
N PHE A 81 -12.20 9.54 8.30
CA PHE A 81 -12.19 8.98 9.65
C PHE A 81 -11.05 9.53 10.52
N PRO A 82 -10.96 10.86 10.76
CA PRO A 82 -9.84 11.46 11.49
C PRO A 82 -9.80 11.07 12.98
N GLU A 83 -10.90 10.57 13.55
CA GLU A 83 -10.99 10.15 14.96
C GLU A 83 -10.84 8.61 15.14
N ASN A 84 -10.80 7.86 14.05
CA ASN A 84 -10.72 6.40 14.06
C ASN A 84 -9.32 5.89 13.66
N ALA A 85 -9.06 4.62 13.88
CA ALA A 85 -7.80 4.02 13.47
C ALA A 85 -7.82 3.75 11.96
N VAL A 86 -7.14 4.58 11.20
CA VAL A 86 -6.85 4.32 9.79
C VAL A 86 -5.39 3.97 9.67
N GLU A 87 -5.11 2.77 9.17
CA GLU A 87 -3.80 2.15 9.20
C GLU A 87 -3.32 1.80 7.78
N TYR A 88 -2.00 1.72 7.60
CA TYR A 88 -1.37 1.47 6.31
C TYR A 88 -0.51 0.21 6.36
N PHE A 89 -0.73 -0.73 5.43
CA PHE A 89 -0.04 -2.01 5.42
C PHE A 89 0.39 -2.41 4.01
N VAL A 90 1.59 -1.99 3.62
CA VAL A 90 2.19 -2.32 2.32
C VAL A 90 3.55 -2.99 2.51
N SER A 91 4.23 -3.36 1.43
CA SER A 91 5.60 -3.87 1.53
C SER A 91 6.53 -2.80 2.11
N TYR A 92 7.28 -3.14 3.15
CA TYR A 92 8.24 -2.24 3.80
C TYR A 92 9.60 -2.18 3.10
N TYR A 93 9.76 -2.83 1.95
CA TYR A 93 10.97 -2.74 1.15
C TYR A 93 10.87 -1.57 0.16
N ASP A 94 11.85 -0.67 0.18
CA ASP A 94 12.04 0.33 -0.87
C ASP A 94 12.69 -0.31 -2.09
N TYR A 95 13.64 -1.21 -1.83
CA TYR A 95 14.25 -2.08 -2.83
C TYR A 95 14.24 -3.51 -2.33
N TYR A 96 13.89 -4.46 -3.18
CA TYR A 96 13.87 -5.86 -2.85
C TYR A 96 14.33 -6.73 -4.01
N GLN A 97 15.50 -7.34 -3.84
CA GLN A 97 15.97 -8.43 -4.69
C GLN A 97 15.92 -9.72 -3.89
N PRO A 98 14.99 -10.62 -4.19
CA PRO A 98 14.93 -11.91 -3.50
C PRO A 98 16.14 -12.75 -3.82
N GLU A 99 16.55 -13.58 -2.85
CA GLU A 99 17.58 -14.60 -3.14
C GLU A 99 17.10 -15.53 -4.25
N ALA A 100 18.00 -15.87 -5.17
CA ALA A 100 17.71 -16.76 -6.28
C ALA A 100 18.95 -17.51 -6.71
N TYR A 101 18.75 -18.63 -7.37
CA TYR A 101 19.84 -19.35 -8.01
C TYR A 101 19.53 -19.62 -9.47
N VAL A 102 20.50 -19.36 -10.33
CA VAL A 102 20.41 -19.58 -11.78
C VAL A 102 21.30 -20.75 -12.17
N PRO A 103 20.75 -21.97 -12.30
CA PRO A 103 21.55 -23.17 -12.56
C PRO A 103 22.37 -23.12 -13.83
N SER A 104 21.87 -22.45 -14.88
CA SER A 104 22.55 -22.38 -16.19
C SER A 104 23.87 -21.60 -16.16
N SER A 105 24.02 -20.67 -15.20
CA SER A 105 25.24 -19.84 -15.03
C SER A 105 25.94 -20.11 -13.70
N ASP A 106 25.46 -21.07 -12.91
CA ASP A 106 25.95 -21.34 -11.53
C ASP A 106 26.06 -20.06 -10.69
N THR A 107 25.03 -19.19 -10.80
CA THR A 107 25.04 -17.89 -10.15
C THR A 107 24.04 -17.86 -9.01
N PHE A 108 24.54 -17.68 -7.78
CA PHE A 108 23.70 -17.38 -6.63
C PHE A 108 23.54 -15.87 -6.48
N ILE A 109 22.31 -15.42 -6.42
CA ILE A 109 21.93 -14.02 -6.18
C ILE A 109 21.54 -13.94 -4.71
N GLU A 110 22.32 -13.20 -3.93
CA GLU A 110 22.00 -12.96 -2.53
C GLU A 110 20.76 -12.07 -2.41
N LYS A 111 20.02 -12.24 -1.30
CA LYS A 111 18.95 -11.33 -0.93
C LYS A 111 19.55 -9.96 -0.67
N ASP A 112 19.10 -8.95 -1.43
CA ASP A 112 19.43 -7.56 -1.20
C ASP A 112 18.13 -6.78 -0.98
N ALA A 113 18.05 -6.03 0.10
CA ALA A 113 16.83 -5.32 0.47
C ALA A 113 17.15 -4.06 1.27
N SER A 114 16.52 -2.97 0.89
CA SER A 114 16.44 -1.75 1.68
C SER A 114 15.10 -1.71 2.41
N VAL A 115 15.14 -1.62 3.72
CA VAL A 115 13.95 -1.60 4.58
C VAL A 115 13.59 -0.15 4.89
N ASN A 116 12.34 0.20 4.68
CA ASN A 116 11.76 1.46 5.11
C ASN A 116 11.23 1.30 6.55
N GLU A 117 11.96 1.85 7.51
CA GLU A 117 11.62 1.74 8.93
C GLU A 117 10.28 2.38 9.28
N HIS A 118 9.88 3.44 8.56
CA HIS A 118 8.61 4.09 8.80
C HIS A 118 7.43 3.21 8.32
N ILE A 119 7.54 2.59 7.14
CA ILE A 119 6.52 1.63 6.67
C ILE A 119 6.48 0.41 7.59
N GLU A 120 7.62 -0.08 8.09
CA GLU A 120 7.65 -1.17 9.08
C GLU A 120 6.88 -0.80 10.34
N GLN A 121 7.09 0.41 10.87
CA GLN A 121 6.35 0.95 12.00
C GLN A 121 4.84 0.99 11.74
N MET A 122 4.41 1.50 10.58
CA MET A 122 3.00 1.55 10.21
C MET A 122 2.37 0.15 10.15
N ARG A 123 3.12 -0.86 9.70
CA ARG A 123 2.67 -2.26 9.71
C ARG A 123 2.47 -2.79 11.13
N LEU A 124 3.36 -2.45 12.06
CA LEU A 124 3.22 -2.80 13.48
C LEU A 124 2.01 -2.08 14.10
N SER A 125 1.81 -0.81 13.76
CA SER A 125 0.62 -0.06 14.16
C SER A 125 -0.68 -0.71 13.66
N ALA A 126 -0.71 -1.13 12.40
CA ALA A 126 -1.88 -1.78 11.79
C ALA A 126 -2.26 -3.09 12.50
N THR A 127 -1.30 -3.95 12.78
CA THR A 127 -1.56 -5.21 13.50
C THR A 127 -1.99 -4.97 14.94
N LYS A 128 -1.37 -4.01 15.64
CA LYS A 128 -1.80 -3.58 16.97
C LYS A 128 -3.24 -3.07 16.96
N ALA A 129 -3.57 -2.18 16.01
CA ALA A 129 -4.92 -1.62 15.91
C ALA A 129 -5.97 -2.71 15.67
N LEU A 130 -5.71 -3.69 14.81
CA LEU A 130 -6.60 -4.83 14.56
C LEU A 130 -6.82 -5.69 15.81
N LEU A 131 -5.81 -5.81 16.69
CA LEU A 131 -5.92 -6.59 17.92
C LEU A 131 -6.62 -5.83 19.07
N GLU A 132 -6.48 -4.50 19.12
CA GLU A 132 -6.97 -3.70 20.26
C GLU A 132 -8.28 -2.97 19.98
N ARG A 133 -8.60 -2.67 18.71
CA ARG A 133 -9.69 -1.75 18.33
C ARG A 133 -10.69 -2.41 17.41
N ARG A 134 -11.91 -1.90 17.44
CA ARG A 134 -13.00 -2.34 16.55
C ARG A 134 -13.29 -1.32 15.44
N ASP A 135 -12.84 -0.08 15.62
CA ASP A 135 -13.02 1.05 14.70
C ASP A 135 -11.78 1.23 13.82
N VAL A 136 -11.39 0.16 13.11
CA VAL A 136 -10.14 0.09 12.33
C VAL A 136 -10.45 -0.04 10.85
N VAL A 137 -9.78 0.78 10.04
CA VAL A 137 -9.68 0.61 8.59
C VAL A 137 -8.21 0.41 8.23
N VAL A 138 -7.86 -0.75 7.70
CA VAL A 138 -6.51 -1.04 7.21
C VAL A 138 -6.49 -0.95 5.70
N VAL A 139 -5.72 -0.03 5.15
CA VAL A 139 -5.46 0.02 3.70
C VAL A 139 -4.19 -0.74 3.40
N ALA A 140 -4.31 -1.81 2.63
CA ALA A 140 -3.22 -2.74 2.35
C ALA A 140 -3.01 -2.95 0.85
N SER A 141 -1.81 -3.38 0.50
CA SER A 141 -1.52 -3.94 -0.83
C SER A 141 -1.55 -5.47 -0.79
N VAL A 142 -1.21 -6.12 -1.90
CA VAL A 142 -1.06 -7.59 -1.95
C VAL A 142 -0.04 -8.14 -0.94
N SER A 143 0.76 -7.30 -0.28
CA SER A 143 1.60 -7.72 0.84
C SER A 143 0.81 -8.33 2.01
N ALA A 144 -0.50 -8.08 2.09
CA ALA A 144 -1.40 -8.67 3.09
C ALA A 144 -1.51 -10.19 3.01
N ILE A 145 -1.25 -10.80 1.84
CA ILE A 145 -1.29 -12.27 1.66
C ILE A 145 0.06 -12.96 1.97
N TYR A 146 1.10 -12.20 2.30
CA TYR A 146 2.40 -12.76 2.67
C TYR A 146 2.49 -13.06 4.16
N GLY A 147 3.37 -14.02 4.50
CA GLY A 147 3.56 -14.47 5.87
C GLY A 147 3.93 -13.35 6.84
N LEU A 148 3.26 -13.37 7.98
CA LEU A 148 3.55 -12.58 9.17
C LEU A 148 3.83 -13.50 10.36
N GLY A 149 4.16 -12.92 11.51
CA GLY A 149 4.14 -13.66 12.78
C GLY A 149 2.70 -14.11 13.11
N ASP A 150 2.59 -15.25 13.77
CA ASP A 150 1.31 -15.76 14.23
C ASP A 150 0.71 -14.81 15.29
N PRO A 151 -0.58 -14.38 15.15
CA PRO A 151 -1.18 -13.44 16.08
C PRO A 151 -1.24 -13.94 17.52
N ASP A 152 -1.47 -15.24 17.76
CA ASP A 152 -1.51 -15.81 19.11
C ASP A 152 -0.14 -15.80 19.77
N LEU A 153 0.93 -16.08 19.01
CA LEU A 153 2.32 -15.98 19.50
C LEU A 153 2.70 -14.52 19.73
N TYR A 154 2.27 -13.63 18.84
CA TYR A 154 2.52 -12.19 18.95
C TYR A 154 1.86 -11.61 20.22
N LEU A 155 0.62 -12.00 20.51
CA LEU A 155 -0.09 -11.63 21.75
C LEU A 155 0.60 -12.17 23.00
N LYS A 156 1.15 -13.39 22.97
CA LYS A 156 1.93 -13.95 24.10
C LYS A 156 3.22 -13.19 24.38
N MET A 157 3.74 -12.46 23.40
CA MET A 157 4.97 -11.69 23.51
C MET A 157 4.74 -10.23 23.93
N MET A 158 3.55 -9.84 24.37
CA MET A 158 3.31 -8.50 24.89
C MET A 158 3.82 -8.33 26.33
N LEU A 159 4.13 -7.08 26.69
CA LEU A 159 4.29 -6.63 28.07
C LEU A 159 3.13 -5.71 28.42
N HIS A 160 2.20 -6.20 29.21
CA HIS A 160 1.06 -5.42 29.69
C HIS A 160 1.35 -4.85 31.08
N LEU A 161 1.29 -3.54 31.24
CA LEU A 161 1.50 -2.83 32.50
C LEU A 161 0.23 -2.10 32.91
N THR A 162 -0.09 -2.17 34.18
CA THR A 162 -1.21 -1.42 34.80
C THR A 162 -0.72 -0.69 36.05
N GLN A 163 -1.27 0.48 36.31
CA GLN A 163 -1.00 1.20 37.56
C GLN A 163 -1.41 0.34 38.77
N GLY A 164 -0.56 0.27 39.77
CA GLY A 164 -0.74 -0.59 40.95
C GLY A 164 -0.31 -2.05 40.75
N MET A 165 0.20 -2.41 39.55
CA MET A 165 0.72 -3.76 39.31
C MET A 165 2.02 -4.01 40.09
N ILE A 166 2.09 -5.15 40.76
CA ILE A 166 3.32 -5.58 41.42
C ILE A 166 4.22 -6.31 40.44
N ILE A 167 5.33 -5.70 40.10
CA ILE A 167 6.33 -6.24 39.15
C ILE A 167 7.69 -5.57 39.39
N ASP A 168 8.74 -6.35 39.57
CA ASP A 168 10.08 -5.80 39.77
C ASP A 168 10.70 -5.26 38.47
N GLN A 169 11.59 -4.29 38.60
CA GLN A 169 12.26 -3.66 37.47
C GLN A 169 12.98 -4.67 36.57
N ARG A 170 13.64 -5.69 37.11
CA ARG A 170 14.38 -6.68 36.34
C ARG A 170 13.46 -7.52 35.46
N SER A 171 12.28 -7.83 35.93
CA SER A 171 11.26 -8.56 35.19
C SER A 171 10.77 -7.75 33.98
N ILE A 172 10.55 -6.44 34.15
CA ILE A 172 10.22 -5.54 33.04
C ILE A 172 11.36 -5.51 32.01
N LEU A 173 12.60 -5.30 32.48
CA LEU A 173 13.77 -5.22 31.60
C LEU A 173 14.05 -6.54 30.86
N ARG A 174 13.88 -7.68 31.53
CA ARG A 174 13.99 -9.01 30.90
C ARG A 174 12.94 -9.15 29.82
N ARG A 175 11.71 -8.78 30.11
CA ARG A 175 10.62 -8.86 29.12
C ARG A 175 10.87 -7.97 27.92
N LEU A 176 11.35 -6.75 28.11
CA LEU A 176 11.75 -5.85 27.01
C LEU A 176 12.85 -6.46 26.14
N ALA A 177 13.85 -7.10 26.74
CA ALA A 177 14.88 -7.83 25.98
C ALA A 177 14.30 -9.00 25.17
N GLU A 178 13.37 -9.76 25.74
CA GLU A 178 12.64 -10.83 25.03
C GLU A 178 11.82 -10.28 23.84
N LEU A 179 11.28 -9.08 23.99
CA LEU A 179 10.57 -8.34 22.92
C LEU A 179 11.53 -7.74 21.87
N GLN A 180 12.85 -7.98 22.03
CA GLN A 180 13.93 -7.46 21.19
C GLN A 180 14.12 -5.94 21.25
N TYR A 181 13.70 -5.29 22.34
CA TYR A 181 14.07 -3.91 22.63
C TYR A 181 15.52 -3.83 23.11
N SER A 182 16.21 -2.79 22.66
CA SER A 182 17.61 -2.55 23.03
C SER A 182 17.68 -1.47 24.13
N ARG A 183 18.54 -1.67 25.12
CA ARG A 183 18.84 -0.59 26.07
C ARG A 183 19.74 0.45 25.42
N ASN A 184 19.30 1.68 25.42
CA ASN A 184 20.09 2.80 24.93
C ASN A 184 19.81 4.05 25.77
N ASP A 185 20.72 4.36 26.67
CA ASP A 185 20.57 5.49 27.58
C ASP A 185 20.98 6.83 26.93
N GLN A 186 21.65 6.80 25.76
CA GLN A 186 22.14 7.97 25.04
C GLN A 186 21.26 8.36 23.86
N ALA A 187 21.02 7.43 22.95
CA ALA A 187 20.18 7.63 21.78
C ALA A 187 18.82 6.92 21.99
N PHE A 188 17.85 7.67 22.49
CA PHE A 188 16.49 7.16 22.77
C PHE A 188 15.65 7.24 21.52
N GLN A 189 15.43 6.08 20.88
CA GLN A 189 14.72 5.93 19.62
C GLN A 189 13.73 4.75 19.66
N ARG A 190 12.96 4.54 18.61
CA ARG A 190 11.99 3.45 18.52
C ARG A 190 12.62 2.10 18.88
N ALA A 191 11.86 1.24 19.54
CA ALA A 191 12.28 -0.07 20.03
C ALA A 191 13.51 -0.04 20.96
N THR A 192 13.73 1.08 21.64
CA THR A 192 14.73 1.19 22.72
C THR A 192 14.08 1.52 24.06
N PHE A 193 14.79 1.24 25.11
CA PHE A 193 14.44 1.69 26.46
C PHE A 193 15.67 2.25 27.16
N ARG A 194 15.43 3.13 28.14
CA ARG A 194 16.46 3.65 29.04
C ARG A 194 16.01 3.58 30.48
N VAL A 195 16.95 3.51 31.41
CA VAL A 195 16.66 3.35 32.81
C VAL A 195 17.39 4.42 33.63
N ARG A 196 16.64 5.12 34.50
CA ARG A 196 17.18 6.13 35.40
C ARG A 196 16.58 5.94 36.79
N GLY A 197 17.30 5.23 37.67
CA GLY A 197 16.79 4.84 38.99
C GLY A 197 15.58 3.92 38.84
N GLU A 198 14.45 4.30 39.40
CA GLU A 198 13.18 3.58 39.38
C GLU A 198 12.29 3.97 38.18
N VAL A 199 12.82 4.77 37.26
CA VAL A 199 12.11 5.19 36.05
C VAL A 199 12.62 4.44 34.84
N ILE A 200 11.70 3.83 34.07
CA ILE A 200 11.98 3.18 32.80
C ILE A 200 11.23 3.97 31.72
N ASP A 201 11.97 4.55 30.79
CA ASP A 201 11.40 5.14 29.59
C ASP A 201 11.49 4.11 28.43
N ILE A 202 10.39 3.83 27.77
CA ILE A 202 10.26 2.86 26.70
C ILE A 202 9.71 3.57 25.47
N TYR A 203 10.39 3.45 24.32
CA TYR A 203 9.88 3.98 23.05
C TYR A 203 9.28 2.83 22.26
N PRO A 204 7.93 2.71 22.18
CA PRO A 204 7.27 1.60 21.50
C PRO A 204 7.67 1.52 20.03
N ALA A 205 7.78 0.29 19.52
CA ALA A 205 8.21 0.06 18.13
C ALA A 205 7.21 0.59 17.09
N GLU A 206 5.93 0.60 17.46
CA GLU A 206 4.82 1.06 16.61
C GLU A 206 4.50 2.56 16.77
N SER A 207 5.11 3.25 17.75
CA SER A 207 4.83 4.66 18.02
C SER A 207 5.74 5.58 17.21
N ASP A 208 5.18 6.67 16.70
CA ASP A 208 5.92 7.72 15.99
C ASP A 208 6.21 8.93 16.88
N GLU A 209 5.32 9.26 17.81
CA GLU A 209 5.35 10.53 18.51
C GLU A 209 5.60 10.37 20.01
N LEU A 210 5.06 9.35 20.66
CA LEU A 210 5.03 9.26 22.11
C LEU A 210 5.80 8.05 22.65
N ALA A 211 6.55 8.27 23.72
CA ALA A 211 7.16 7.22 24.49
C ALA A 211 6.41 6.99 25.82
N LEU A 212 6.55 5.80 26.38
CA LEU A 212 5.98 5.43 27.67
C LEU A 212 7.01 5.63 28.77
N ARG A 213 6.63 6.30 29.85
CA ARG A 213 7.36 6.37 31.11
C ARG A 213 6.68 5.49 32.13
N VAL A 214 7.44 4.56 32.70
CA VAL A 214 7.04 3.70 33.82
C VAL A 214 7.80 4.17 35.05
N GLU A 215 7.08 4.66 36.04
CA GLU A 215 7.61 5.07 37.32
C GLU A 215 7.28 3.98 38.37
N LEU A 216 8.32 3.40 38.98
CA LEU A 216 8.19 2.36 39.99
C LEU A 216 8.38 2.93 41.38
N PHE A 217 7.64 2.42 42.35
CA PHE A 217 7.92 2.57 43.74
C PHE A 217 8.16 1.18 44.33
N ASP A 218 9.45 0.85 44.56
CA ASP A 218 9.90 -0.50 44.88
C ASP A 218 9.50 -1.50 43.79
N GLU A 219 8.59 -2.42 44.06
CA GLU A 219 8.07 -3.41 43.08
C GLU A 219 6.67 -3.06 42.54
N GLU A 220 6.17 -1.86 42.78
CA GLU A 220 4.85 -1.42 42.32
C GLU A 220 4.95 -0.40 41.19
N VAL A 221 4.16 -0.56 40.16
CA VAL A 221 3.99 0.44 39.10
C VAL A 221 3.16 1.61 39.66
N GLU A 222 3.83 2.66 40.12
CA GLU A 222 3.19 3.83 40.68
C GLU A 222 2.44 4.64 39.64
N ARG A 223 3.08 4.83 38.45
CA ARG A 223 2.54 5.69 37.40
C ARG A 223 2.98 5.24 36.00
N LEU A 224 2.05 5.38 35.06
CA LEU A 224 2.30 5.24 33.64
C LEU A 224 1.95 6.55 32.95
N SER A 225 2.85 7.10 32.13
CA SER A 225 2.62 8.34 31.40
C SER A 225 3.19 8.27 29.98
N LEU A 226 2.44 8.82 29.04
CA LEU A 226 2.91 9.06 27.68
C LEU A 226 3.56 10.43 27.61
N PHE A 227 4.72 10.51 27.01
CA PHE A 227 5.50 11.75 26.93
C PHE A 227 6.16 11.89 25.57
N ASP A 228 6.39 13.12 25.15
CA ASP A 228 7.18 13.46 23.97
C ASP A 228 8.65 13.10 24.24
N PRO A 229 9.25 12.14 23.49
CA PRO A 229 10.61 11.69 23.75
C PRO A 229 11.68 12.76 23.51
N LEU A 230 11.35 13.82 22.77
CA LEU A 230 12.24 14.91 22.44
C LEU A 230 12.26 15.97 23.54
N THR A 231 11.09 16.44 23.94
CA THR A 231 10.95 17.51 24.95
C THR A 231 10.89 16.97 26.37
N GLY A 232 10.52 15.71 26.56
CA GLY A 232 10.25 15.09 27.86
C GLY A 232 8.92 15.50 28.49
N GLN A 233 8.09 16.27 27.75
CA GLN A 233 6.81 16.75 28.26
C GLN A 233 5.82 15.59 28.34
N ILE A 234 5.14 15.46 29.51
CA ILE A 234 4.08 14.48 29.69
C ILE A 234 2.81 14.99 28.98
N GLU A 235 2.33 14.21 28.02
CA GLU A 235 1.10 14.51 27.28
C GLU A 235 -0.12 13.88 27.96
N GLN A 236 0.04 12.66 28.51
CA GLN A 236 -1.07 11.93 29.10
C GLN A 236 -0.61 10.96 30.18
N VAL A 237 -1.38 10.87 31.25
CA VAL A 237 -1.27 9.78 32.24
C VAL A 237 -2.27 8.70 31.87
N VAL A 238 -1.83 7.46 31.82
CA VAL A 238 -2.65 6.32 31.42
C VAL A 238 -2.71 5.28 32.55
N PRO A 239 -3.87 4.65 32.80
CA PRO A 239 -4.00 3.63 33.83
C PRO A 239 -3.37 2.29 33.46
N ARG A 240 -3.17 2.06 32.16
CA ARG A 240 -2.60 0.83 31.59
C ARG A 240 -1.96 1.10 30.23
N PHE A 241 -0.97 0.31 29.87
CA PHE A 241 -0.34 0.34 28.55
C PHE A 241 0.18 -1.04 28.15
N THR A 242 0.11 -1.36 26.87
CA THR A 242 0.63 -2.61 26.32
C THR A 242 1.77 -2.32 25.35
N ILE A 243 2.93 -2.92 25.61
CA ILE A 243 4.13 -2.82 24.77
C ILE A 243 4.17 -4.08 23.90
N TYR A 244 4.26 -3.87 22.59
CA TYR A 244 4.33 -4.88 21.56
C TYR A 244 5.77 -5.20 21.17
N PRO A 245 6.06 -6.38 20.60
CA PRO A 245 7.38 -6.75 20.11
C PRO A 245 7.93 -5.78 19.05
N LYS A 246 9.26 -5.71 18.96
CA LYS A 246 9.96 -4.90 17.94
C LYS A 246 9.60 -5.29 16.51
N SER A 247 9.27 -6.54 16.24
CA SER A 247 8.87 -7.03 14.92
C SER A 247 7.82 -8.14 15.02
N HIS A 248 7.16 -8.44 13.91
CA HIS A 248 6.17 -9.52 13.83
C HIS A 248 6.77 -10.94 14.02
N TYR A 249 8.09 -11.09 13.87
CA TYR A 249 8.76 -12.38 13.93
C TYR A 249 9.39 -12.69 15.31
N VAL A 250 9.12 -11.87 16.31
CA VAL A 250 9.56 -12.14 17.68
C VAL A 250 8.77 -13.33 18.23
N THR A 251 9.49 -14.36 18.61
CA THR A 251 8.93 -15.66 19.02
C THR A 251 9.42 -16.01 20.43
N PRO A 252 8.57 -16.61 21.30
CA PRO A 252 8.98 -17.05 22.62
C PRO A 252 10.22 -17.99 22.56
N ARG A 253 11.17 -17.81 23.48
CA ARG A 253 12.41 -18.60 23.50
C ARG A 253 12.17 -20.12 23.53
N GLU A 254 11.15 -20.55 24.26
CA GLU A 254 10.76 -21.96 24.31
C GLU A 254 10.39 -22.51 22.92
N ARG A 255 9.63 -21.71 22.14
CA ARG A 255 9.27 -22.09 20.77
C ARG A 255 10.49 -22.09 19.85
N ILE A 256 11.43 -21.14 20.01
CA ILE A 256 12.69 -21.12 19.25
C ILE A 256 13.49 -22.39 19.52
N MET A 257 13.65 -22.77 20.78
CA MET A 257 14.39 -23.99 21.15
C MET A 257 13.72 -25.23 20.56
N GLN A 258 12.42 -25.33 20.61
CA GLN A 258 11.66 -26.43 20.02
C GLN A 258 11.83 -26.45 18.48
N ALA A 259 11.71 -25.30 17.83
CA ALA A 259 11.91 -25.16 16.39
C ALA A 259 13.32 -25.59 15.96
N MET A 260 14.34 -25.25 16.73
CA MET A 260 15.72 -25.67 16.46
C MET A 260 15.88 -27.21 16.45
N GLU A 261 15.21 -27.92 17.35
CA GLU A 261 15.24 -29.41 17.34
C GLU A 261 14.50 -29.96 16.12
N GLU A 262 13.36 -29.40 15.75
CA GLU A 262 12.63 -29.77 14.53
C GLU A 262 13.47 -29.51 13.27
N ILE A 263 14.16 -28.36 13.17
CA ILE A 263 15.09 -28.03 12.06
C ILE A 263 16.24 -29.05 11.96
N LYS A 264 16.83 -29.47 13.10
CA LYS A 264 17.92 -30.48 13.11
C LYS A 264 17.46 -31.83 12.55
N VAL A 265 16.24 -32.25 12.89
CA VAL A 265 15.64 -33.49 12.36
C VAL A 265 15.46 -33.39 10.84
N ASP A 266 14.84 -32.32 10.37
CA ASP A 266 14.58 -32.12 8.92
C ASP A 266 15.88 -31.96 8.14
N LEU A 267 16.89 -31.29 8.71
CA LEU A 267 18.25 -31.26 8.12
C LEU A 267 18.86 -32.65 7.98
N ALA A 268 18.79 -33.48 9.03
CA ALA A 268 19.35 -34.84 8.99
C ALA A 268 18.64 -35.68 7.90
N ASP A 269 17.36 -35.58 7.77
CA ASP A 269 16.59 -36.31 6.75
C ASP A 269 16.88 -35.81 5.34
N ARG A 270 16.94 -34.47 5.15
CA ARG A 270 17.31 -33.90 3.86
C ARG A 270 18.72 -34.26 3.43
N ARG A 271 19.69 -34.31 4.36
CA ARG A 271 21.04 -34.74 4.08
C ARG A 271 21.07 -36.18 3.54
N LYS A 272 20.31 -37.11 4.14
CA LYS A 272 20.22 -38.52 3.65
C LYS A 272 19.72 -38.54 2.18
N VAL A 273 18.72 -37.74 1.86
CA VAL A 273 18.18 -37.64 0.49
C VAL A 273 19.22 -37.11 -0.49
N LEU A 274 19.94 -36.04 -0.12
CA LEU A 274 20.99 -35.46 -0.97
C LEU A 274 22.14 -36.43 -1.21
N LEU A 275 22.61 -37.08 -0.17
CA LEU A 275 23.68 -38.08 -0.26
C LEU A 275 23.27 -39.30 -1.10
N ALA A 276 22.03 -39.79 -0.95
CA ALA A 276 21.49 -40.88 -1.75
C ALA A 276 21.40 -40.54 -3.25
N ASN A 277 21.24 -39.26 -3.57
CA ASN A 277 21.21 -38.74 -4.95
C ASN A 277 22.59 -38.25 -5.42
N ASN A 278 23.67 -38.53 -4.69
CA ASN A 278 25.03 -38.10 -5.00
C ASN A 278 25.23 -36.58 -5.14
N LYS A 279 24.39 -35.78 -4.44
CA LYS A 279 24.45 -34.31 -4.39
C LYS A 279 25.31 -33.85 -3.21
N LEU A 280 26.63 -34.08 -3.31
CA LEU A 280 27.57 -33.83 -2.21
C LEU A 280 27.78 -32.33 -1.93
N LEU A 281 27.83 -31.52 -2.98
CA LEU A 281 28.00 -30.06 -2.86
C LEU A 281 26.77 -29.41 -2.21
N GLU A 282 25.58 -29.80 -2.64
CA GLU A 282 24.31 -29.32 -2.11
C GLU A 282 24.16 -29.72 -0.63
N GLU A 283 24.57 -30.95 -0.27
CA GLU A 283 24.54 -31.39 1.12
C GLU A 283 25.47 -30.57 2.00
N GLN A 284 26.72 -30.35 1.57
CA GLN A 284 27.67 -29.55 2.32
C GLN A 284 27.19 -28.12 2.51
N ARG A 285 26.73 -27.50 1.45
CA ARG A 285 26.19 -26.13 1.45
C ARG A 285 25.02 -26.00 2.42
N LEU A 286 24.03 -26.86 2.31
CA LEU A 286 22.88 -26.89 3.18
C LEU A 286 23.22 -27.05 4.65
N THR A 287 24.14 -28.01 4.94
CA THR A 287 24.58 -28.30 6.30
C THR A 287 25.26 -27.09 6.93
N GLN A 288 26.23 -26.48 6.24
CA GLN A 288 26.97 -25.32 6.75
C GLN A 288 26.02 -24.14 7.01
N ARG A 289 25.13 -23.84 6.07
CA ARG A 289 24.19 -22.74 6.22
C ARG A 289 23.23 -22.96 7.38
N THR A 290 22.62 -24.13 7.46
CA THR A 290 21.63 -24.40 8.51
C THR A 290 22.28 -24.45 9.89
N GLN A 291 23.49 -24.98 10.03
CA GLN A 291 24.22 -24.95 11.30
C GLN A 291 24.52 -23.53 11.76
N PHE A 292 24.98 -22.66 10.84
CA PHE A 292 25.22 -21.27 11.15
C PHE A 292 23.92 -20.55 11.59
N ASP A 293 22.82 -20.77 10.88
CA ASP A 293 21.52 -20.18 11.22
C ASP A 293 21.05 -20.65 12.63
N LEU A 294 21.25 -21.93 12.98
CA LEU A 294 20.94 -22.49 14.29
C LEU A 294 21.80 -21.88 15.42
N GLU A 295 23.07 -21.63 15.19
CA GLU A 295 23.94 -20.95 16.15
C GLU A 295 23.45 -19.51 16.39
N MET A 296 23.13 -18.78 15.34
CA MET A 296 22.58 -17.42 15.46
C MET A 296 21.24 -17.40 16.22
N MET A 297 20.35 -18.36 15.93
CA MET A 297 19.06 -18.46 16.63
C MET A 297 19.26 -18.80 18.13
N ASN A 298 20.24 -19.63 18.47
CA ASN A 298 20.53 -19.94 19.86
C ASN A 298 21.08 -18.76 20.64
N GLU A 299 22.02 -18.01 20.07
CA GLU A 299 22.71 -16.90 20.75
C GLU A 299 21.88 -15.61 20.76
N LEU A 300 21.24 -15.27 19.64
CA LEU A 300 20.55 -13.99 19.44
C LEU A 300 19.01 -14.10 19.40
N GLY A 301 18.47 -15.33 19.33
CA GLY A 301 17.05 -15.55 19.10
C GLY A 301 16.60 -15.20 17.67
N TYR A 302 17.54 -14.96 16.74
CA TYR A 302 17.28 -14.51 15.38
C TYR A 302 18.42 -14.93 14.44
N CYS A 303 18.11 -15.14 13.15
CA CYS A 303 19.11 -15.31 12.10
C CYS A 303 18.70 -14.58 10.82
N SER A 304 19.66 -14.28 9.94
CA SER A 304 19.36 -13.71 8.62
C SER A 304 18.58 -14.71 7.77
N GLY A 305 17.40 -14.33 7.29
CA GLY A 305 16.49 -15.21 6.57
C GLY A 305 15.65 -16.11 7.49
N ILE A 306 15.39 -15.68 8.72
CA ILE A 306 14.57 -16.43 9.71
C ILE A 306 13.19 -16.79 9.16
N GLU A 307 12.67 -16.02 8.20
CA GLU A 307 11.42 -16.29 7.51
C GLU A 307 11.39 -17.65 6.81
N ASN A 308 12.56 -18.20 6.41
CA ASN A 308 12.64 -19.54 5.81
C ASN A 308 12.35 -20.66 6.81
N TYR A 309 12.33 -20.35 8.08
CA TYR A 309 12.01 -21.25 9.20
C TYR A 309 10.63 -20.94 9.81
N SER A 310 9.82 -20.10 9.16
CA SER A 310 8.51 -19.62 9.68
C SER A 310 7.56 -20.76 10.06
N ARG A 311 7.58 -21.88 9.33
CA ARG A 311 6.78 -23.08 9.63
C ARG A 311 7.04 -23.59 11.05
N TYR A 312 8.31 -23.77 11.41
CA TYR A 312 8.69 -24.23 12.73
C TYR A 312 8.38 -23.21 13.82
N LEU A 313 8.63 -21.92 13.55
CA LEU A 313 8.40 -20.86 14.50
C LEU A 313 6.91 -20.65 14.81
N SER A 314 6.04 -20.79 13.81
CA SER A 314 4.59 -20.70 13.98
C SER A 314 3.93 -21.99 14.49
N GLY A 315 4.67 -23.11 14.49
CA GLY A 315 4.12 -24.42 14.88
C GLY A 315 3.14 -25.03 13.88
N ARG A 316 3.14 -24.57 12.64
CA ARG A 316 2.26 -25.07 11.57
C ARG A 316 2.85 -26.31 10.92
N ALA A 317 1.98 -27.17 10.39
CA ALA A 317 2.39 -28.35 9.66
C ALA A 317 2.93 -28.02 8.25
N GLU A 318 3.61 -28.97 7.63
CA GLU A 318 4.09 -28.82 6.25
C GLU A 318 2.93 -28.57 5.29
N GLY A 319 3.07 -27.54 4.44
CA GLY A 319 2.08 -27.16 3.44
C GLY A 319 0.91 -26.36 3.95
N GLU A 320 0.77 -26.14 5.25
CA GLU A 320 -0.24 -25.22 5.80
C GLU A 320 0.02 -23.78 5.36
N PRO A 321 -1.04 -22.96 5.18
CA PRO A 321 -0.86 -21.55 4.86
C PRO A 321 -0.13 -20.82 5.99
N PRO A 322 0.81 -19.90 5.67
CA PRO A 322 1.44 -19.08 6.69
C PRO A 322 0.43 -18.15 7.34
N PRO A 323 0.64 -17.70 8.59
CA PRO A 323 -0.14 -16.62 9.18
C PRO A 323 0.05 -15.35 8.34
N THR A 324 -1.03 -14.62 8.10
CA THR A 324 -1.05 -13.40 7.28
C THR A 324 -1.82 -12.29 7.97
N LEU A 325 -1.96 -11.14 7.32
CA LEU A 325 -2.79 -10.05 7.87
C LEU A 325 -4.27 -10.47 8.03
N PHE A 326 -4.75 -11.44 7.25
CA PHE A 326 -6.10 -11.98 7.40
C PHE A 326 -6.33 -12.69 8.73
N ASP A 327 -5.30 -13.27 9.31
CA ASP A 327 -5.38 -13.92 10.64
C ASP A 327 -5.52 -12.89 11.78
N TYR A 328 -5.18 -11.62 11.55
CA TYR A 328 -5.38 -10.51 12.48
C TYR A 328 -6.75 -9.84 12.32
N LEU A 329 -7.39 -9.99 11.16
CA LEU A 329 -8.70 -9.40 10.92
C LEU A 329 -9.77 -10.17 11.69
N PRO A 330 -10.63 -9.49 12.48
CA PRO A 330 -11.72 -10.16 13.18
C PRO A 330 -12.66 -10.92 12.22
N ALA A 331 -13.25 -12.01 12.70
CA ALA A 331 -14.10 -12.89 11.89
C ALA A 331 -15.32 -12.17 11.27
N ASP A 332 -15.83 -11.12 11.91
CA ASP A 332 -16.89 -10.25 11.40
C ASP A 332 -16.37 -9.06 10.61
N GLY A 333 -15.08 -9.06 10.23
CA GLY A 333 -14.47 -8.04 9.41
C GLY A 333 -15.11 -7.91 8.03
N LEU A 334 -14.83 -6.80 7.35
CA LEU A 334 -15.22 -6.54 5.96
C LEU A 334 -13.98 -6.45 5.09
N LEU A 335 -14.01 -7.08 3.93
CA LEU A 335 -12.96 -6.95 2.91
C LEU A 335 -13.49 -6.10 1.75
N VAL A 336 -12.74 -5.08 1.38
CA VAL A 336 -12.97 -4.30 0.17
C VAL A 336 -11.79 -4.50 -0.75
N VAL A 337 -12.02 -4.95 -1.98
CA VAL A 337 -10.97 -5.14 -2.98
C VAL A 337 -11.10 -4.06 -4.03
N ASP A 338 -10.24 -3.05 -3.93
CA ASP A 338 -10.24 -1.94 -4.89
C ASP A 338 -9.50 -2.33 -6.17
N GLU A 339 -9.96 -1.76 -7.29
CA GLU A 339 -9.52 -2.14 -8.65
C GLU A 339 -9.43 -3.67 -8.80
N SER A 340 -10.48 -4.36 -8.39
CA SER A 340 -10.53 -5.82 -8.20
C SER A 340 -10.13 -6.60 -9.46
N HIS A 341 -10.43 -6.06 -10.65
CA HIS A 341 -10.04 -6.62 -11.95
C HIS A 341 -8.51 -6.76 -12.14
N VAL A 342 -7.72 -6.05 -11.32
CA VAL A 342 -6.25 -6.14 -11.25
C VAL A 342 -5.81 -6.87 -9.99
N THR A 343 -6.36 -6.50 -8.85
CA THR A 343 -5.96 -7.02 -7.54
C THR A 343 -6.19 -8.53 -7.42
N ILE A 344 -7.33 -9.04 -7.89
CA ILE A 344 -7.66 -10.47 -7.85
C ILE A 344 -6.70 -11.32 -8.71
N PRO A 345 -6.47 -11.02 -9.99
CA PRO A 345 -5.47 -11.75 -10.78
C PRO A 345 -4.06 -11.68 -10.19
N GLN A 346 -3.68 -10.55 -9.59
CA GLN A 346 -2.39 -10.38 -8.93
C GLN A 346 -2.24 -11.33 -7.75
N ILE A 347 -3.23 -11.43 -6.87
CA ILE A 347 -3.27 -12.40 -5.76
C ILE A 347 -3.07 -13.82 -6.29
N GLY A 348 -3.78 -14.20 -7.36
CA GLY A 348 -3.68 -15.53 -7.97
C GLY A 348 -2.29 -15.85 -8.60
N ALA A 349 -1.54 -14.84 -9.02
CA ALA A 349 -0.25 -15.02 -9.66
C ALA A 349 0.93 -15.13 -8.69
N MET A 350 0.82 -14.54 -7.49
CA MET A 350 1.94 -14.39 -6.54
C MET A 350 2.55 -15.73 -6.10
N PHE A 351 1.72 -16.71 -5.78
CA PHE A 351 2.19 -18.01 -5.28
C PHE A 351 3.09 -18.74 -6.29
N LYS A 352 2.72 -18.76 -7.57
CA LYS A 352 3.45 -19.52 -8.60
C LYS A 352 4.86 -19.00 -8.82
N GLY A 353 5.02 -17.67 -8.85
CA GLY A 353 6.34 -17.04 -9.04
C GLY A 353 7.28 -17.28 -7.84
N ASP A 354 6.78 -17.14 -6.62
CA ASP A 354 7.56 -17.41 -5.41
C ASP A 354 7.96 -18.89 -5.31
N ARG A 355 7.04 -19.78 -5.61
CA ARG A 355 7.25 -21.25 -5.55
C ARG A 355 8.38 -21.71 -6.48
N ALA A 356 8.34 -21.32 -7.75
CA ALA A 356 9.34 -21.73 -8.73
C ALA A 356 10.76 -21.31 -8.33
N ARG A 357 10.92 -20.09 -7.82
CA ARG A 357 12.20 -19.57 -7.33
C ARG A 357 12.73 -20.38 -6.14
N LYS A 358 11.89 -20.65 -5.15
CA LYS A 358 12.26 -21.39 -3.93
C LYS A 358 12.52 -22.87 -4.16
N GLU A 359 11.81 -23.52 -5.08
CA GLU A 359 12.09 -24.90 -5.47
C GLU A 359 13.53 -25.06 -5.96
N THR A 360 14.00 -24.11 -6.77
CA THR A 360 15.40 -24.10 -7.23
C THR A 360 16.38 -23.96 -6.05
N LEU A 361 16.12 -23.06 -5.09
CA LEU A 361 16.97 -22.89 -3.90
C LEU A 361 17.02 -24.17 -3.05
N VAL A 362 15.91 -24.86 -2.89
CA VAL A 362 15.83 -26.13 -2.13
C VAL A 362 16.51 -27.27 -2.87
N GLU A 363 16.33 -27.35 -4.19
CA GLU A 363 16.91 -28.42 -5.01
C GLU A 363 18.44 -28.36 -5.00
N TYR A 364 19.02 -27.15 -5.06
CA TYR A 364 20.47 -26.93 -5.09
C TYR A 364 21.10 -26.68 -3.69
N GLY A 365 20.40 -27.00 -2.62
CA GLY A 365 20.93 -27.02 -1.25
C GLY A 365 21.18 -25.66 -0.61
N PHE A 366 20.56 -24.59 -1.10
CA PHE A 366 20.66 -23.27 -0.48
C PHE A 366 19.70 -23.11 0.69
N ARG A 367 18.55 -23.82 0.66
CA ARG A 367 17.52 -23.78 1.71
C ARG A 367 16.95 -25.17 1.99
N LEU A 368 16.47 -25.35 3.24
CA LEU A 368 15.67 -26.52 3.61
C LEU A 368 14.30 -26.49 2.89
N PRO A 369 13.63 -27.64 2.72
CA PRO A 369 12.27 -27.71 2.16
C PRO A 369 11.26 -26.82 2.88
N SER A 370 11.45 -26.52 4.18
CA SER A 370 10.61 -25.60 4.95
C SER A 370 10.53 -24.18 4.38
N ALA A 371 11.54 -23.75 3.60
CA ALA A 371 11.50 -22.47 2.91
C ALA A 371 10.33 -22.35 1.92
N LEU A 372 9.81 -23.47 1.44
CA LEU A 372 8.65 -23.55 0.56
C LEU A 372 7.34 -23.15 1.26
N ASP A 373 7.29 -23.22 2.59
CA ASP A 373 6.14 -22.86 3.40
C ASP A 373 6.13 -21.37 3.81
N ASN A 374 7.26 -20.67 3.67
CA ASN A 374 7.32 -19.23 3.69
C ASN A 374 6.90 -18.68 2.32
N ARG A 375 5.64 -18.49 2.11
CA ARG A 375 5.04 -18.20 0.81
C ARG A 375 3.83 -17.30 0.94
N PRO A 376 3.40 -16.61 -0.12
CA PRO A 376 2.09 -15.99 -0.12
C PRO A 376 0.98 -17.06 -0.07
N LEU A 377 -0.21 -16.65 0.33
CA LEU A 377 -1.39 -17.51 0.25
C LEU A 377 -1.60 -18.01 -1.19
N ARG A 378 -2.03 -19.25 -1.32
CA ARG A 378 -2.66 -19.71 -2.57
C ARG A 378 -3.99 -19.02 -2.75
N PHE A 379 -4.47 -18.97 -3.97
CA PHE A 379 -5.74 -18.26 -4.25
C PHE A 379 -6.92 -18.88 -3.48
N GLU A 380 -6.98 -20.19 -3.40
CA GLU A 380 -8.03 -20.92 -2.67
C GLU A 380 -7.94 -20.68 -1.14
N GLU A 381 -6.73 -20.50 -0.62
CA GLU A 381 -6.53 -20.15 0.80
C GLU A 381 -6.98 -18.72 1.08
N PHE A 382 -6.69 -17.79 0.16
CA PHE A 382 -7.21 -16.44 0.23
C PHE A 382 -8.74 -16.42 0.22
N GLU A 383 -9.39 -17.17 -0.69
CA GLU A 383 -10.85 -17.28 -0.74
C GLU A 383 -11.44 -17.84 0.56
N ALA A 384 -10.76 -18.81 1.18
CA ALA A 384 -11.22 -19.43 2.43
C ALA A 384 -11.09 -18.50 3.65
N LEU A 385 -10.12 -17.60 3.65
CA LEU A 385 -9.86 -16.65 4.75
C LEU A 385 -10.61 -15.33 4.58
N ALA A 386 -10.98 -14.97 3.35
CA ALA A 386 -11.66 -13.72 3.06
C ALA A 386 -13.04 -13.67 3.74
N PRO A 387 -13.33 -12.60 4.51
CA PRO A 387 -14.67 -12.38 5.06
C PRO A 387 -15.63 -11.93 3.95
N GLN A 388 -16.83 -11.44 4.31
CA GLN A 388 -17.72 -10.80 3.34
C GLN A 388 -16.95 -9.74 2.54
N THR A 389 -17.05 -9.80 1.21
CA THR A 389 -16.20 -9.05 0.31
C THR A 389 -16.98 -8.18 -0.66
N ILE A 390 -16.57 -6.90 -0.76
CA ILE A 390 -17.03 -5.98 -1.78
C ILE A 390 -15.90 -5.81 -2.80
N TYR A 391 -16.17 -6.17 -4.05
CA TYR A 391 -15.28 -5.88 -5.18
C TYR A 391 -15.62 -4.52 -5.77
N VAL A 392 -14.63 -3.66 -5.93
CA VAL A 392 -14.80 -2.31 -6.48
C VAL A 392 -14.01 -2.20 -7.76
N SER A 393 -14.68 -1.88 -8.87
CA SER A 393 -14.01 -1.72 -10.16
C SER A 393 -14.87 -0.91 -11.13
N ALA A 394 -14.21 -0.17 -12.04
CA ALA A 394 -14.86 0.43 -13.20
C ALA A 394 -15.10 -0.60 -14.33
N THR A 395 -14.37 -1.71 -14.30
CA THR A 395 -14.38 -2.79 -15.31
C THR A 395 -14.26 -4.15 -14.62
N PRO A 396 -15.28 -4.61 -13.87
CA PRO A 396 -15.25 -5.88 -13.15
C PRO A 396 -14.84 -7.05 -14.04
N GLY A 397 -14.12 -8.01 -13.45
CA GLY A 397 -13.67 -9.20 -14.13
C GLY A 397 -14.71 -10.32 -14.14
N LYS A 398 -14.38 -11.40 -14.85
CA LYS A 398 -15.22 -12.60 -14.87
C LYS A 398 -15.38 -13.20 -13.47
N TYR A 399 -14.31 -13.17 -12.68
CA TYR A 399 -14.32 -13.69 -11.31
C TYR A 399 -15.34 -12.96 -10.43
N GLU A 400 -15.30 -11.62 -10.41
CA GLU A 400 -16.20 -10.80 -9.60
C GLU A 400 -17.66 -11.01 -10.03
N LEU A 401 -17.91 -11.07 -11.34
CA LEU A 401 -19.24 -11.32 -11.89
C LEU A 401 -19.80 -12.70 -11.48
N GLU A 402 -18.96 -13.73 -11.56
CA GLU A 402 -19.35 -15.10 -11.15
C GLU A 402 -19.62 -15.16 -9.64
N LYS A 403 -18.77 -14.53 -8.82
CA LYS A 403 -18.93 -14.53 -7.34
C LYS A 403 -20.15 -13.75 -6.87
N SER A 404 -20.50 -12.66 -7.54
CA SER A 404 -21.71 -11.87 -7.22
C SER A 404 -22.98 -12.36 -7.94
N GLY A 405 -22.95 -13.55 -8.56
CA GLY A 405 -24.11 -14.14 -9.24
C GLY A 405 -24.56 -13.37 -10.49
N GLY A 406 -23.69 -12.54 -11.06
CA GLY A 406 -24.00 -11.67 -12.19
C GLY A 406 -24.61 -10.32 -11.82
N ASP A 407 -24.95 -10.11 -10.55
CA ASP A 407 -25.50 -8.85 -10.07
C ASP A 407 -24.39 -7.80 -9.87
N LEU A 408 -24.61 -6.64 -10.48
CA LEU A 408 -23.74 -5.49 -10.34
C LEU A 408 -24.49 -4.33 -9.67
N ILE A 409 -23.84 -3.70 -8.71
CA ILE A 409 -24.32 -2.46 -8.13
C ILE A 409 -23.69 -1.33 -8.94
N ASP A 410 -24.52 -0.65 -9.77
CA ASP A 410 -24.08 0.42 -10.66
C ASP A 410 -23.86 1.74 -9.89
N GLN A 411 -22.68 2.31 -10.02
CA GLN A 411 -22.37 3.69 -9.60
C GLN A 411 -21.70 4.42 -10.75
N VAL A 412 -22.51 4.80 -11.75
CA VAL A 412 -22.09 5.40 -13.01
C VAL A 412 -22.21 6.91 -12.99
N VAL A 413 -23.22 7.43 -12.28
CA VAL A 413 -23.51 8.88 -12.22
C VAL A 413 -22.49 9.59 -11.34
N ARG A 414 -21.80 10.58 -11.92
CA ARG A 414 -20.88 11.47 -11.20
C ARG A 414 -21.65 12.65 -10.61
N PRO A 415 -21.47 12.96 -9.32
CA PRO A 415 -22.10 14.16 -8.72
C PRO A 415 -21.73 15.46 -9.42
N THR A 416 -20.57 15.53 -10.06
CA THR A 416 -20.08 16.70 -10.82
C THR A 416 -20.79 16.92 -12.14
N GLY A 417 -21.60 15.96 -12.60
CA GLY A 417 -22.28 16.02 -13.89
C GLY A 417 -21.39 15.71 -15.11
N LEU A 418 -20.09 15.43 -14.92
CA LEU A 418 -19.16 15.16 -16.01
C LEU A 418 -19.55 13.92 -16.80
N LEU A 419 -19.59 14.04 -18.12
CA LEU A 419 -19.95 12.98 -19.04
C LEU A 419 -18.75 12.11 -19.40
N ASP A 420 -18.98 10.83 -19.69
CA ASP A 420 -17.97 10.01 -20.33
C ASP A 420 -17.54 10.57 -21.69
N PRO A 421 -16.29 10.34 -22.16
CA PRO A 421 -15.80 10.92 -23.40
C PRO A 421 -16.63 10.54 -24.62
N ILE A 422 -16.65 11.43 -25.62
CA ILE A 422 -17.14 11.08 -26.95
C ILE A 422 -16.10 10.18 -27.60
N VAL A 423 -16.53 9.05 -28.15
CA VAL A 423 -15.64 8.09 -28.82
C VAL A 423 -15.80 8.18 -30.33
N GLU A 424 -14.69 8.39 -31.04
CA GLU A 424 -14.64 8.38 -32.49
C GLU A 424 -13.71 7.28 -32.99
N VAL A 425 -14.11 6.62 -34.08
CA VAL A 425 -13.25 5.65 -34.80
C VAL A 425 -12.77 6.32 -36.07
N ARG A 426 -11.46 6.32 -36.29
CA ARG A 426 -10.81 6.91 -37.48
C ARG A 426 -9.87 5.91 -38.19
N PRO A 427 -9.61 6.09 -39.52
CA PRO A 427 -8.73 5.19 -40.25
C PRO A 427 -7.29 5.15 -39.74
N VAL A 428 -6.64 3.99 -39.84
CA VAL A 428 -5.23 3.81 -39.44
C VAL A 428 -4.27 4.48 -40.42
N ALA A 429 -4.60 4.53 -41.71
CA ALA A 429 -3.70 5.03 -42.75
C ALA A 429 -3.16 6.43 -42.54
N THR A 430 -3.93 7.30 -41.84
CA THR A 430 -3.57 8.69 -41.54
C THR A 430 -3.45 8.96 -40.05
N GLN A 431 -3.31 7.94 -39.22
CA GLN A 431 -3.39 8.06 -37.75
C GLN A 431 -2.38 9.04 -37.16
N VAL A 432 -1.14 9.08 -37.69
CA VAL A 432 -0.08 9.95 -37.12
C VAL A 432 -0.31 11.43 -37.48
N ASP A 433 -0.65 11.71 -38.75
CA ASP A 433 -0.90 13.09 -39.20
C ASP A 433 -2.19 13.66 -38.57
N ASP A 434 -3.23 12.84 -38.45
CA ASP A 434 -4.48 13.21 -37.82
C ASP A 434 -4.27 13.45 -36.31
N LEU A 435 -3.49 12.59 -35.65
CA LEU A 435 -3.10 12.75 -34.26
C LEU A 435 -2.34 14.06 -34.03
N LEU A 436 -1.35 14.37 -34.86
CA LEU A 436 -0.59 15.63 -34.78
C LEU A 436 -1.53 16.86 -34.86
N SER A 437 -2.50 16.82 -35.79
CA SER A 437 -3.50 17.88 -35.90
C SER A 437 -4.37 18.01 -34.63
N GLU A 438 -4.79 16.89 -34.04
CA GLU A 438 -5.59 16.89 -32.81
C GLU A 438 -4.76 17.35 -31.59
N ILE A 439 -3.48 16.98 -31.52
CA ILE A 439 -2.55 17.45 -30.46
C ILE A 439 -2.47 18.99 -30.48
N ARG A 440 -2.23 19.58 -31.66
CA ARG A 440 -2.14 21.04 -31.83
C ARG A 440 -3.40 21.77 -31.39
N LYS A 441 -4.57 21.22 -31.69
CA LYS A 441 -5.85 21.80 -31.26
C LYS A 441 -5.97 21.80 -29.72
N ARG A 442 -5.50 20.74 -29.05
CA ARG A 442 -5.57 20.63 -27.57
C ARG A 442 -4.51 21.48 -26.88
N ALA A 443 -3.28 21.44 -27.39
CA ALA A 443 -2.20 22.29 -26.85
C ALA A 443 -2.54 23.79 -26.94
N ALA A 444 -3.20 24.23 -28.02
CA ALA A 444 -3.64 25.61 -28.20
C ALA A 444 -4.60 26.13 -27.12
N ILE A 445 -5.38 25.23 -26.50
CA ILE A 445 -6.31 25.54 -25.38
C ILE A 445 -5.78 25.06 -24.03
N ASN A 446 -4.49 24.76 -23.95
CA ASN A 446 -3.81 24.32 -22.73
C ASN A 446 -4.38 23.02 -22.12
N GLU A 447 -4.87 22.12 -22.95
CA GLU A 447 -5.30 20.77 -22.57
C GLU A 447 -4.23 19.73 -22.90
N ARG A 448 -4.30 18.55 -22.27
CA ARG A 448 -3.30 17.48 -22.39
C ARG A 448 -3.83 16.31 -23.19
N VAL A 449 -2.90 15.56 -23.80
CA VAL A 449 -3.19 14.42 -24.66
C VAL A 449 -2.45 13.17 -24.16
N LEU A 450 -3.16 12.06 -24.05
CA LEU A 450 -2.57 10.72 -23.86
C LEU A 450 -2.61 9.93 -25.15
N VAL A 451 -1.49 9.29 -25.48
CA VAL A 451 -1.39 8.44 -26.68
C VAL A 451 -0.92 7.06 -26.28
N THR A 452 -1.67 6.03 -26.69
CA THR A 452 -1.28 4.63 -26.44
C THR A 452 -0.87 3.93 -27.73
N THR A 453 0.29 3.26 -27.67
CA THR A 453 0.85 2.45 -28.76
C THR A 453 0.88 0.97 -28.39
N LEU A 454 1.23 0.08 -29.33
CA LEU A 454 1.32 -1.36 -29.08
C LEU A 454 2.73 -1.81 -28.67
N THR A 455 3.77 -1.09 -29.08
CA THR A 455 5.16 -1.51 -28.88
C THR A 455 6.02 -0.35 -28.38
N LYS A 456 7.12 -0.66 -27.67
CA LYS A 456 8.13 0.31 -27.24
C LYS A 456 8.68 1.11 -28.43
N ARG A 457 9.06 0.41 -29.47
CA ARG A 457 9.61 1.04 -30.68
C ARG A 457 8.64 2.04 -31.31
N MET A 458 7.36 1.66 -31.43
CA MET A 458 6.36 2.59 -31.97
C MET A 458 6.18 3.83 -31.09
N ALA A 459 6.27 3.67 -29.75
CA ALA A 459 6.19 4.80 -28.83
C ALA A 459 7.40 5.73 -28.96
N GLU A 460 8.59 5.16 -29.11
CA GLU A 460 9.85 5.90 -29.33
C GLU A 460 9.82 6.64 -30.66
N ASP A 461 9.56 5.93 -31.77
CA ASP A 461 9.46 6.52 -33.11
C ASP A 461 8.41 7.64 -33.18
N LEU A 462 7.26 7.47 -32.50
CA LEU A 462 6.21 8.49 -32.44
C LEU A 462 6.64 9.70 -31.62
N THR A 463 7.33 9.49 -30.51
CA THR A 463 7.83 10.58 -29.67
C THR A 463 8.83 11.44 -30.42
N GLU A 464 9.82 10.80 -31.09
CA GLU A 464 10.79 11.48 -31.93
C GLU A 464 10.12 12.27 -33.05
N TYR A 465 9.16 11.66 -33.76
CA TYR A 465 8.39 12.35 -34.79
C TYR A 465 7.65 13.59 -34.30
N LEU A 466 7.01 13.51 -33.12
CA LEU A 466 6.28 14.64 -32.55
C LEU A 466 7.25 15.75 -32.06
N GLU A 467 8.40 15.40 -31.51
CA GLU A 467 9.46 16.35 -31.12
C GLU A 467 10.01 17.09 -32.36
N GLU A 468 10.29 16.39 -33.46
CA GLU A 468 10.75 16.99 -34.72
C GLU A 468 9.70 17.98 -35.31
N HIS A 469 8.43 17.76 -35.01
CA HIS A 469 7.34 18.66 -35.42
C HIS A 469 7.04 19.78 -34.42
N GLY A 470 7.89 19.90 -33.37
CA GLY A 470 7.84 20.99 -32.40
C GLY A 470 6.83 20.81 -31.27
N GLU A 471 6.29 19.60 -31.10
CA GLU A 471 5.36 19.30 -29.99
C GLU A 471 6.13 18.98 -28.70
N ARG A 472 5.57 19.42 -27.56
CA ARG A 472 6.13 19.10 -26.23
C ARG A 472 5.59 17.74 -25.80
N VAL A 473 6.40 16.70 -25.96
CA VAL A 473 6.02 15.30 -25.73
C VAL A 473 7.01 14.61 -24.81
N ARG A 474 6.51 13.64 -24.02
CA ARG A 474 7.36 12.68 -23.31
C ARG A 474 6.86 11.26 -23.53
N TYR A 475 7.80 10.32 -23.50
CA TYR A 475 7.55 8.89 -23.52
C TYR A 475 7.63 8.30 -22.12
N LEU A 476 6.60 7.54 -21.73
CA LEU A 476 6.57 6.81 -20.48
C LEU A 476 7.03 5.37 -20.71
N HIS A 477 8.30 5.10 -20.37
CA HIS A 477 8.91 3.77 -20.42
C HIS A 477 8.28 2.79 -19.42
N SER A 478 8.31 1.49 -19.75
CA SER A 478 7.93 0.42 -18.82
C SER A 478 8.90 0.28 -17.64
N ASP A 479 10.15 0.71 -17.83
CA ASP A 479 11.27 0.50 -16.91
C ASP A 479 11.50 1.70 -15.97
N ILE A 480 10.69 2.76 -16.12
CA ILE A 480 10.69 3.94 -15.24
C ILE A 480 10.15 3.54 -13.86
N ASP A 481 10.86 3.92 -12.82
CA ASP A 481 10.45 3.65 -11.45
C ASP A 481 9.16 4.41 -11.07
N THR A 482 8.58 4.04 -9.92
CA THR A 482 7.28 4.59 -9.51
C THR A 482 7.36 6.10 -9.23
N VAL A 483 8.50 6.59 -8.76
CA VAL A 483 8.68 8.00 -8.38
C VAL A 483 8.81 8.87 -9.62
N GLU A 484 9.70 8.51 -10.52
CA GLU A 484 9.88 9.22 -11.80
C GLU A 484 8.57 9.26 -12.59
N ARG A 485 7.77 8.18 -12.53
CA ARG A 485 6.44 8.15 -13.12
C ARG A 485 5.51 9.20 -12.53
N VAL A 486 5.48 9.36 -11.22
CA VAL A 486 4.66 10.39 -10.53
C VAL A 486 5.12 11.78 -10.94
N GLU A 487 6.44 12.01 -11.06
CA GLU A 487 6.99 13.28 -11.52
C GLU A 487 6.58 13.59 -12.97
N ILE A 488 6.67 12.62 -13.89
CA ILE A 488 6.24 12.80 -15.29
C ILE A 488 4.75 13.17 -15.35
N ILE A 489 3.91 12.55 -14.55
CA ILE A 489 2.48 12.85 -14.53
C ILE A 489 2.22 14.22 -13.93
N ARG A 490 2.92 14.59 -12.87
CA ARG A 490 2.86 15.95 -12.30
C ARG A 490 3.25 17.00 -13.34
N ASP A 491 4.35 16.78 -14.06
CA ASP A 491 4.86 17.69 -15.09
C ASP A 491 3.87 17.83 -16.26
N LEU A 492 3.20 16.72 -16.68
CA LEU A 492 2.10 16.76 -17.64
C LEU A 492 0.96 17.67 -17.15
N ARG A 493 0.55 17.52 -15.89
CA ARG A 493 -0.52 18.33 -15.28
C ARG A 493 -0.12 19.79 -15.13
N LEU A 494 1.12 20.08 -14.77
CA LEU A 494 1.66 21.45 -14.71
C LEU A 494 1.80 22.10 -16.09
N GLY A 495 1.82 21.31 -17.16
CA GLY A 495 1.96 21.79 -18.52
C GLY A 495 3.39 22.02 -18.97
N GLU A 496 4.35 21.38 -18.32
CA GLU A 496 5.73 21.34 -18.79
C GLU A 496 5.83 20.68 -20.16
N PHE A 497 4.92 19.77 -20.47
CA PHE A 497 4.69 19.19 -21.79
C PHE A 497 3.21 18.88 -22.01
N ASP A 498 2.80 18.66 -23.26
CA ASP A 498 1.39 18.55 -23.64
C ASP A 498 0.94 17.12 -23.95
N VAL A 499 1.88 16.25 -24.35
CA VAL A 499 1.59 14.90 -24.84
C VAL A 499 2.38 13.88 -24.06
N LEU A 500 1.68 12.86 -23.55
CA LEU A 500 2.30 11.67 -22.95
C LEU A 500 2.04 10.46 -23.84
N VAL A 501 3.11 9.86 -24.35
CA VAL A 501 3.06 8.64 -25.16
C VAL A 501 3.48 7.44 -24.31
N GLY A 502 2.80 6.31 -24.45
CA GLY A 502 3.18 5.08 -23.76
C GLY A 502 2.47 3.85 -24.27
N ILE A 503 2.93 2.67 -23.87
CA ILE A 503 2.30 1.40 -24.24
C ILE A 503 1.11 1.11 -23.32
N ASN A 504 1.34 1.23 -22.03
CA ASN A 504 0.35 0.99 -21.00
C ASN A 504 0.32 2.17 -20.02
N LEU A 505 -0.51 3.15 -20.35
CA LEU A 505 -0.73 4.32 -19.51
C LEU A 505 -1.83 4.08 -18.44
N LEU A 506 -2.25 2.81 -18.31
CA LEU A 506 -3.41 2.38 -17.56
C LEU A 506 -3.13 2.05 -16.10
N ARG A 507 -1.93 2.29 -15.58
CA ARG A 507 -1.72 1.99 -14.17
C ARG A 507 -2.71 2.80 -13.34
N GLU A 508 -3.42 2.09 -12.48
CA GLU A 508 -4.56 2.53 -11.69
C GLU A 508 -4.15 3.69 -10.76
N GLY A 509 -5.10 4.53 -10.40
CA GLY A 509 -4.92 5.56 -9.38
C GLY A 509 -4.50 6.94 -9.88
N LEU A 510 -4.35 7.16 -11.19
CA LEU A 510 -3.95 8.46 -11.72
C LEU A 510 -5.14 9.31 -12.16
N ASP A 511 -5.34 10.45 -11.50
CA ASP A 511 -6.37 11.44 -11.81
C ASP A 511 -5.74 12.62 -12.55
N MET A 512 -6.13 12.81 -13.82
CA MET A 512 -5.58 13.82 -14.72
C MET A 512 -6.70 14.63 -15.38
N PRO A 513 -7.33 15.57 -14.65
CA PRO A 513 -8.45 16.32 -15.16
C PRO A 513 -8.09 17.24 -16.35
N GLU A 514 -6.81 17.52 -16.56
CA GLU A 514 -6.30 18.34 -17.68
C GLU A 514 -6.30 17.56 -19.01
N VAL A 515 -6.42 16.22 -18.97
CA VAL A 515 -6.44 15.37 -20.18
C VAL A 515 -7.82 15.42 -20.82
N SER A 516 -7.90 16.02 -22.01
CA SER A 516 -9.11 16.11 -22.82
C SER A 516 -9.15 15.14 -23.98
N LEU A 517 -7.99 14.64 -24.43
CA LEU A 517 -7.91 13.70 -25.53
C LEU A 517 -7.13 12.45 -25.15
N VAL A 518 -7.72 11.31 -25.46
CA VAL A 518 -7.05 10.00 -25.45
C VAL A 518 -7.04 9.46 -26.87
N ALA A 519 -5.86 9.19 -27.40
CA ALA A 519 -5.67 8.59 -28.72
C ALA A 519 -5.15 7.15 -28.58
N ILE A 520 -5.83 6.22 -29.19
CA ILE A 520 -5.49 4.80 -29.17
C ILE A 520 -5.11 4.39 -30.60
N LEU A 521 -3.80 4.23 -30.86
CA LEU A 521 -3.30 3.83 -32.14
C LEU A 521 -3.48 2.32 -32.34
N ASP A 522 -3.72 1.90 -33.59
CA ASP A 522 -3.96 0.50 -33.95
C ASP A 522 -4.98 -0.19 -32.99
N ALA A 523 -6.11 0.46 -32.76
CA ALA A 523 -7.13 -0.01 -31.83
C ALA A 523 -7.79 -1.32 -32.29
N ASP A 524 -7.75 -1.64 -33.58
CA ASP A 524 -8.30 -2.86 -34.20
C ASP A 524 -7.35 -4.08 -34.14
N LYS A 525 -6.16 -3.94 -33.56
CA LYS A 525 -5.24 -5.05 -33.31
C LYS A 525 -5.58 -5.73 -32.00
N GLU A 526 -6.41 -6.77 -32.07
CA GLU A 526 -6.83 -7.50 -30.89
C GLU A 526 -5.65 -8.06 -30.10
N GLY A 527 -5.75 -7.98 -28.76
CA GLY A 527 -4.76 -8.43 -27.83
C GLY A 527 -5.01 -7.87 -26.43
N PHE A 528 -4.15 -8.19 -25.47
CA PHE A 528 -4.29 -7.76 -24.09
C PHE A 528 -4.43 -6.23 -23.94
N LEU A 529 -3.62 -5.45 -24.67
CA LEU A 529 -3.63 -3.99 -24.64
C LEU A 529 -4.83 -3.34 -25.37
N ARG A 530 -5.58 -4.11 -26.12
CA ARG A 530 -6.77 -3.68 -26.88
C ARG A 530 -8.01 -4.50 -26.53
N SER A 531 -7.98 -5.17 -25.37
CA SER A 531 -9.15 -5.83 -24.79
C SER A 531 -10.22 -4.78 -24.42
N GLU A 532 -11.47 -5.22 -24.36
CA GLU A 532 -12.60 -4.39 -23.89
C GLU A 532 -12.27 -3.58 -22.66
N ARG A 533 -11.74 -4.19 -21.60
CA ARG A 533 -11.38 -3.54 -20.34
C ARG A 533 -10.30 -2.49 -20.53
N SER A 534 -9.24 -2.85 -21.24
CA SER A 534 -8.13 -1.94 -21.52
C SER A 534 -8.61 -0.70 -22.26
N LEU A 535 -9.49 -0.87 -23.25
CA LEU A 535 -10.08 0.23 -24.00
C LEU A 535 -10.96 1.11 -23.11
N ILE A 536 -11.88 0.53 -22.30
CA ILE A 536 -12.75 1.30 -21.40
C ILE A 536 -11.91 2.12 -20.40
N GLN A 537 -10.88 1.54 -19.82
CA GLN A 537 -10.02 2.24 -18.87
C GLN A 537 -9.23 3.38 -19.50
N THR A 538 -8.69 3.14 -20.72
CA THR A 538 -7.96 4.16 -21.47
C THR A 538 -8.88 5.31 -21.86
N ILE A 539 -10.04 5.02 -22.43
CA ILE A 539 -11.08 6.00 -22.75
C ILE A 539 -11.47 6.81 -21.52
N GLY A 540 -11.65 6.13 -20.38
CA GLY A 540 -12.02 6.74 -19.12
C GLY A 540 -11.03 7.78 -18.56
N ARG A 541 -9.78 7.80 -19.05
CA ARG A 541 -8.81 8.84 -18.63
C ARG A 541 -9.21 10.24 -19.04
N ALA A 542 -9.98 10.42 -20.11
CA ALA A 542 -10.53 11.73 -20.51
C ALA A 542 -11.88 12.06 -19.85
N ALA A 543 -12.42 11.19 -19.01
CA ALA A 543 -13.77 11.39 -18.40
C ALA A 543 -13.81 12.48 -17.31
N ARG A 544 -12.68 13.03 -16.93
CA ARG A 544 -12.56 14.13 -15.94
C ARG A 544 -12.55 15.51 -16.57
N ASN A 545 -12.49 15.59 -17.88
CA ASN A 545 -12.45 16.83 -18.64
C ASN A 545 -13.79 17.11 -19.29
N LEU A 546 -14.23 18.38 -19.31
CA LEU A 546 -15.46 18.82 -19.97
C LEU A 546 -15.44 18.52 -21.48
N ASN A 547 -14.27 18.64 -22.10
CA ASN A 547 -14.05 18.41 -23.53
C ASN A 547 -13.55 16.97 -23.83
N GLY A 548 -13.81 16.02 -22.90
CA GLY A 548 -13.31 14.67 -22.97
C GLY A 548 -13.66 13.95 -24.28
N LYS A 549 -12.64 13.48 -25.00
CA LYS A 549 -12.76 12.77 -26.27
C LYS A 549 -11.77 11.61 -26.32
N ALA A 550 -12.19 10.52 -26.95
CA ALA A 550 -11.31 9.40 -27.27
C ALA A 550 -11.35 9.13 -28.79
N ILE A 551 -10.19 8.96 -29.39
CA ILE A 551 -10.06 8.59 -30.81
C ILE A 551 -9.41 7.20 -30.87
N LEU A 552 -10.13 6.26 -31.47
CA LEU A 552 -9.67 4.91 -31.74
C LEU A 552 -9.30 4.84 -33.21
N TYR A 553 -8.00 4.68 -33.52
CA TYR A 553 -7.56 4.48 -34.89
C TYR A 553 -7.63 3.00 -35.22
N GLY A 554 -8.56 2.65 -36.14
CA GLY A 554 -8.83 1.28 -36.57
C GLY A 554 -9.57 1.28 -37.88
N ASP A 555 -9.20 0.36 -38.78
CA ASP A 555 -9.87 0.19 -40.07
C ASP A 555 -11.13 -0.67 -39.98
N ARG A 556 -11.26 -1.39 -38.88
CA ARG A 556 -12.45 -2.20 -38.55
C ARG A 556 -12.81 -2.07 -37.08
N ILE A 557 -14.08 -2.15 -36.74
CA ILE A 557 -14.54 -2.24 -35.38
C ILE A 557 -14.49 -3.70 -34.94
N THR A 558 -13.62 -4.01 -33.95
CA THR A 558 -13.53 -5.36 -33.38
C THR A 558 -14.59 -5.53 -32.29
N ASP A 559 -14.80 -6.79 -31.83
CA ASP A 559 -15.75 -7.06 -30.73
C ASP A 559 -15.38 -6.31 -29.44
N SER A 560 -14.07 -6.22 -29.13
CA SER A 560 -13.57 -5.46 -27.99
C SER A 560 -13.85 -3.96 -28.12
N MET A 561 -13.66 -3.39 -29.31
CA MET A 561 -13.99 -1.99 -29.59
C MET A 561 -15.50 -1.75 -29.48
N ALA A 562 -16.33 -2.61 -30.09
CA ALA A 562 -17.78 -2.47 -30.06
C ALA A 562 -18.33 -2.47 -28.62
N LYS A 563 -17.84 -3.36 -27.78
CA LYS A 563 -18.23 -3.43 -26.35
C LYS A 563 -17.76 -2.20 -25.58
N ALA A 564 -16.52 -1.76 -25.79
CA ALA A 564 -15.99 -0.58 -25.11
C ALA A 564 -16.72 0.70 -25.49
N ILE A 565 -17.04 0.88 -26.77
CA ILE A 565 -17.83 1.99 -27.28
C ILE A 565 -19.23 1.96 -26.69
N GLY A 566 -19.92 0.81 -26.79
CA GLY A 566 -21.27 0.64 -26.27
C GLY A 566 -21.40 0.91 -24.78
N GLU A 567 -20.43 0.44 -23.96
CA GLU A 567 -20.42 0.71 -22.53
C GLU A 567 -20.16 2.20 -22.23
N THR A 568 -19.25 2.84 -22.96
CA THR A 568 -18.98 4.27 -22.79
C THR A 568 -20.22 5.11 -23.17
N GLU A 569 -20.92 4.77 -24.24
CA GLU A 569 -22.16 5.41 -24.65
C GLU A 569 -23.29 5.19 -23.63
N ARG A 570 -23.44 3.98 -23.09
CA ARG A 570 -24.39 3.68 -22.01
C ARG A 570 -24.16 4.58 -20.80
N ARG A 571 -22.91 4.67 -20.34
CA ARG A 571 -22.53 5.52 -19.20
C ARG A 571 -22.81 6.98 -19.47
N ARG A 572 -22.47 7.46 -20.66
CA ARG A 572 -22.71 8.84 -21.08
C ARG A 572 -24.19 9.17 -21.12
N ALA A 573 -25.01 8.30 -21.71
CA ALA A 573 -26.46 8.49 -21.79
C ALA A 573 -27.11 8.50 -20.39
N LYS A 574 -26.72 7.60 -19.50
CA LYS A 574 -27.21 7.58 -18.10
C LYS A 574 -26.87 8.86 -17.35
N GLN A 575 -25.63 9.35 -17.48
CA GLN A 575 -25.19 10.60 -16.88
C GLN A 575 -25.96 11.80 -17.45
N GLN A 576 -26.15 11.86 -18.76
CA GLN A 576 -26.86 12.95 -19.42
C GLN A 576 -28.32 13.01 -18.97
N ALA A 577 -29.01 11.86 -18.94
CA ALA A 577 -30.39 11.78 -18.46
C ALA A 577 -30.52 12.26 -17.00
N TYR A 578 -29.56 11.87 -16.15
CA TYR A 578 -29.53 12.33 -14.76
C TYR A 578 -29.30 13.86 -14.66
N ASN A 579 -28.38 14.40 -15.44
CA ASN A 579 -28.11 15.83 -15.47
C ASN A 579 -29.34 16.63 -15.89
N GLU A 580 -30.02 16.19 -16.95
CA GLU A 580 -31.25 16.83 -17.46
C GLU A 580 -32.38 16.76 -16.42
N ALA A 581 -32.60 15.62 -15.79
CA ALA A 581 -33.63 15.43 -14.78
C ALA A 581 -33.43 16.29 -13.53
N ASN A 582 -32.16 16.56 -13.16
CA ASN A 582 -31.80 17.30 -11.94
C ASN A 582 -31.31 18.73 -12.22
N GLY A 583 -31.30 19.20 -13.46
CA GLY A 583 -30.82 20.55 -13.84
C GLY A 583 -29.33 20.77 -13.55
N ILE A 584 -28.52 19.71 -13.63
CA ILE A 584 -27.08 19.76 -13.34
C ILE A 584 -26.32 20.20 -14.59
N VAL A 585 -25.51 21.23 -14.45
CA VAL A 585 -24.55 21.65 -15.47
C VAL A 585 -23.19 21.00 -15.13
N PRO A 586 -22.58 20.26 -16.06
CA PRO A 586 -21.26 19.66 -15.84
C PRO A 586 -20.22 20.71 -15.42
N GLN A 587 -19.49 20.43 -14.35
CA GLN A 587 -18.44 21.30 -13.83
C GLN A 587 -17.09 20.61 -13.86
N GLY A 588 -16.08 21.31 -14.39
CA GLY A 588 -14.71 20.84 -14.37
C GLY A 588 -14.14 20.80 -12.95
N LEU A 589 -13.31 19.82 -12.67
CA LEU A 589 -12.64 19.68 -11.38
C LEU A 589 -11.39 20.58 -11.36
N ASN A 590 -11.43 21.65 -10.57
CA ASN A 590 -10.27 22.46 -10.25
C ASN A 590 -9.54 21.89 -9.01
N LYS A 591 -9.00 20.66 -9.11
CA LYS A 591 -8.10 20.15 -8.07
C LYS A 591 -6.75 20.87 -8.18
N LYS A 592 -6.35 21.58 -7.13
CA LYS A 592 -5.00 22.14 -7.03
C LYS A 592 -3.97 21.04 -7.20
N ILE A 593 -2.97 21.23 -8.07
CA ILE A 593 -1.93 20.24 -8.40
C ILE A 593 -1.10 19.84 -7.17
N GLY A 594 -1.06 20.70 -6.14
CA GLY A 594 -0.46 20.39 -4.83
C GLY A 594 -1.12 19.27 -4.05
N ASP A 595 -2.37 18.91 -4.31
CA ASP A 595 -3.13 17.95 -3.51
C ASP A 595 -2.71 16.49 -3.76
N ILE A 596 -2.04 16.18 -4.87
CA ILE A 596 -1.54 14.81 -5.15
C ILE A 596 -0.30 14.49 -4.31
N LEU A 597 0.48 15.51 -3.97
CA LEU A 597 1.68 15.39 -3.12
C LEU A 597 1.39 15.69 -1.64
N GLN A 598 0.18 16.19 -1.32
CA GLN A 598 -0.24 16.57 0.03
C GLN A 598 -1.23 15.57 0.66
N ILE A 599 -1.48 14.44 0.04
CA ILE A 599 -2.30 13.36 0.61
C ILE A 599 -1.50 12.70 1.73
N GLY A 600 -1.62 13.24 2.94
CA GLY A 600 -0.92 12.78 4.14
C GLY A 600 -0.58 13.86 5.16
N GLN A 601 -0.87 15.14 4.87
CA GLN A 601 -0.65 16.18 5.89
C GLN A 601 -1.87 16.32 6.81
N PRO A 602 -1.69 16.24 8.13
CA PRO A 602 -2.75 16.55 9.06
C PRO A 602 -3.20 18.00 8.88
N VAL A 603 -4.50 18.21 8.71
CA VAL A 603 -5.09 19.55 8.67
C VAL A 603 -4.89 20.21 10.02
N ASN A 604 -3.81 20.95 10.17
CA ASN A 604 -3.61 21.82 11.32
C ASN A 604 -4.70 22.90 11.33
N ARG A 605 -5.67 22.76 12.21
CA ARG A 605 -6.59 23.84 12.59
C ARG A 605 -5.78 24.96 13.22
N ALA A 606 -5.23 25.84 12.40
CA ALA A 606 -4.59 27.06 12.85
C ALA A 606 -5.64 27.97 13.49
N LYS A 607 -5.61 28.10 14.81
CA LYS A 607 -6.18 29.25 15.50
C LYS A 607 -5.32 30.47 15.18
N SER A 608 -6.03 31.45 14.64
CA SER A 608 -5.59 32.77 14.20
C SER A 608 -4.64 33.56 15.11
N LYS A 609 -3.81 34.34 14.42
CA LYS A 609 -3.22 35.66 14.77
C LYS A 609 -1.85 35.68 15.44
N GLY A 610 -0.90 36.10 14.64
CA GLY A 610 0.38 36.68 15.10
C GLY A 610 1.28 36.96 13.91
N LYS A 611 1.34 38.21 13.44
CA LYS A 611 2.31 38.69 12.45
C LYS A 611 3.73 38.60 13.02
N GLY A 612 4.58 37.78 12.38
CA GLY A 612 6.01 37.77 12.61
C GLY A 612 6.74 37.50 11.31
N LYS A 613 7.70 38.32 10.96
CA LYS A 613 8.43 38.41 9.71
C LYS A 613 9.12 37.09 9.34
N ALA A 614 8.95 36.68 8.07
CA ALA A 614 9.70 35.63 7.44
C ALA A 614 11.20 35.96 7.38
N ALA A 615 12.03 34.98 7.76
CA ALA A 615 13.42 34.91 7.34
C ALA A 615 13.54 33.83 6.24
N ASP A 616 14.12 34.27 5.14
CA ASP A 616 14.29 33.61 3.87
C ASP A 616 15.29 32.44 4.00
N GLY A 617 14.98 31.27 3.47
CA GLY A 617 15.86 30.09 3.49
C GLY A 617 15.25 28.85 2.82
N GLY A 618 14.20 29.00 2.01
CA GLY A 618 13.55 27.93 1.29
C GLY A 618 14.23 27.56 -0.02
N ALA A 619 15.26 26.73 0.00
CA ALA A 619 15.64 25.96 -1.18
C ALA A 619 14.58 24.88 -1.45
N SER A 620 14.01 24.87 -2.65
CA SER A 620 12.87 24.03 -3.04
C SER A 620 13.17 22.55 -2.81
N LEU A 621 12.38 21.94 -1.92
CA LEU A 621 12.39 20.51 -1.57
C LEU A 621 11.76 19.61 -2.64
N GLN A 622 11.38 20.18 -3.78
CA GLN A 622 10.48 19.58 -4.77
C GLN A 622 11.14 18.60 -5.77
N ASN A 623 12.44 18.31 -5.65
CA ASN A 623 13.17 17.51 -6.64
C ASN A 623 14.09 16.43 -6.04
N LEU A 624 13.70 15.80 -4.93
CA LEU A 624 14.52 14.75 -4.33
C LEU A 624 14.01 13.35 -4.76
N THR A 625 14.93 12.52 -5.25
CA THR A 625 14.66 11.08 -5.44
C THR A 625 14.39 10.41 -4.10
N PRO A 626 13.66 9.26 -4.01
CA PRO A 626 13.41 8.56 -2.76
C PRO A 626 14.66 8.30 -1.94
N LYS A 627 15.74 7.90 -2.59
CA LYS A 627 17.03 7.68 -1.93
C LYS A 627 17.61 8.99 -1.37
N ALA A 628 17.44 10.09 -2.09
CA ALA A 628 17.89 11.41 -1.63
C ALA A 628 16.98 11.95 -0.51
N LEU A 629 15.69 11.61 -0.53
CA LEU A 629 14.73 11.97 0.51
C LEU A 629 14.97 11.16 1.79
N ASP A 630 15.23 9.87 1.68
CA ASP A 630 15.59 8.98 2.79
C ASP A 630 16.91 9.43 3.44
N GLN A 631 17.91 9.73 2.63
CA GLN A 631 19.17 10.30 3.13
C GLN A 631 18.95 11.64 3.86
N LYS A 632 18.07 12.50 3.32
CA LYS A 632 17.75 13.78 3.94
C LYS A 632 16.99 13.63 5.26
N ILE A 633 16.06 12.65 5.33
CA ILE A 633 15.37 12.31 6.58
C ILE A 633 16.39 11.85 7.61
N SER A 634 17.29 10.94 7.25
CA SER A 634 18.36 10.46 8.14
C SER A 634 19.28 11.57 8.62
N ASP A 635 19.66 12.51 7.74
CA ASP A 635 20.48 13.67 8.09
C ASP A 635 19.76 14.63 9.05
N LEU A 636 18.46 14.85 8.84
CA LEU A 636 17.62 15.66 9.72
C LEU A 636 17.40 15.00 11.08
N GLU A 637 17.25 13.67 11.12
CA GLU A 637 17.20 12.92 12.38
C GLU A 637 18.49 13.05 13.18
N ALA A 638 19.65 12.91 12.53
CA ALA A 638 20.94 13.12 13.18
C ALA A 638 21.08 14.53 13.76
N GLN A 639 20.63 15.55 13.02
CA GLN A 639 20.62 16.96 13.51
C GLN A 639 19.64 17.12 14.68
N MET A 640 18.45 16.55 14.58
CA MET A 640 17.44 16.59 15.66
C MET A 640 18.00 15.99 16.96
N TYR A 641 18.65 14.82 16.87
CA TYR A 641 19.27 14.20 18.05
C TYR A 641 20.43 15.06 18.61
N THR A 642 21.21 15.70 17.73
CA THR A 642 22.30 16.60 18.17
C THR A 642 21.74 17.80 18.93
N HIS A 643 20.69 18.45 18.41
CA HIS A 643 20.03 19.56 19.10
C HIS A 643 19.39 19.10 20.43
N ALA A 644 18.77 17.91 20.46
CA ALA A 644 18.23 17.35 21.68
C ALA A 644 19.32 17.08 22.74
N GLN A 645 20.49 16.57 22.35
CA GLN A 645 21.63 16.37 23.25
C GLN A 645 22.17 17.69 23.80
N ASN A 646 22.12 18.74 22.99
CA ASN A 646 22.54 20.09 23.40
C ASN A 646 21.48 20.85 24.21
N LEU A 647 20.34 20.21 24.54
CA LEU A 647 19.19 20.79 25.25
C LEU A 647 18.49 21.94 24.47
N GLU A 648 18.63 21.95 23.16
CA GLU A 648 18.01 22.93 22.24
C GLU A 648 16.66 22.38 21.73
N PHE A 649 15.71 22.18 22.63
CA PHE A 649 14.49 21.44 22.39
C PHE A 649 13.53 22.07 21.37
N GLU A 650 13.49 23.41 21.25
CA GLU A 650 12.67 24.08 20.24
C GLU A 650 13.15 23.81 18.81
N GLN A 651 14.47 23.78 18.60
CA GLN A 651 15.08 23.50 17.29
C GLN A 651 14.91 22.03 16.95
N ALA A 652 15.12 21.15 17.92
CA ALA A 652 14.90 19.72 17.74
C ALA A 652 13.42 19.39 17.45
N ALA A 653 12.44 20.06 18.09
CA ALA A 653 11.03 19.90 17.81
C ALA A 653 10.67 20.37 16.37
N ALA A 654 11.24 21.50 15.93
CA ALA A 654 11.02 21.98 14.56
C ALA A 654 11.56 20.99 13.50
N LEU A 655 12.71 20.35 13.76
CA LEU A 655 13.27 19.31 12.89
C LEU A 655 12.42 18.05 12.91
N ARG A 656 11.90 17.62 14.06
CA ARG A 656 10.95 16.49 14.16
C ARG A 656 9.72 16.72 13.30
N ASP A 657 9.11 17.88 13.39
CA ASP A 657 7.91 18.23 12.63
C ASP A 657 8.21 18.28 11.12
N GLN A 658 9.41 18.72 10.74
CA GLN A 658 9.88 18.69 9.37
C GLN A 658 10.13 17.25 8.88
N ILE A 659 10.71 16.37 9.68
CA ILE A 659 10.89 14.96 9.40
C ILE A 659 9.55 14.27 9.19
N HIS A 660 8.57 14.57 10.05
CA HIS A 660 7.22 14.05 9.94
C HIS A 660 6.58 14.43 8.60
N GLN A 661 6.66 15.69 8.20
CA GLN A 661 6.17 16.16 6.91
C GLN A 661 6.86 15.46 5.72
N LEU A 662 8.19 15.29 5.79
CA LEU A 662 8.95 14.59 4.75
C LEU A 662 8.59 13.11 4.66
N ARG A 663 8.37 12.44 5.78
CA ARG A 663 7.94 11.04 5.83
C ARG A 663 6.54 10.85 5.25
N GLU A 664 5.59 11.75 5.53
CA GLU A 664 4.28 11.71 4.93
C GLU A 664 4.33 11.93 3.41
N GLN A 665 5.19 12.83 2.95
CA GLN A 665 5.46 13.01 1.52
C GLN A 665 6.09 11.75 0.89
N PHE A 666 6.97 11.07 1.62
CA PHE A 666 7.62 9.84 1.16
C PHE A 666 6.60 8.70 0.95
N ILE A 667 5.61 8.55 1.83
CA ILE A 667 4.52 7.57 1.66
C ILE A 667 3.71 7.85 0.39
N ALA A 668 3.50 9.12 0.07
CA ALA A 668 2.78 9.52 -1.14
C ALA A 668 3.58 9.29 -2.44
N ILE A 669 4.92 9.17 -2.34
CA ILE A 669 5.84 9.05 -3.48
C ILE A 669 6.33 7.60 -3.65
N SER A 670 6.47 6.82 -2.57
CA SER A 670 6.93 5.42 -2.60
C SER A 670 5.78 4.42 -2.86
#